data_2cf32ed484f0474da33f92b959afc5b5
#
_entry.id   2cf32ed484f0474da33f92b959afc5b5
#
_cell.length_a   1.000
_cell.length_b   1.000
_cell.length_c   1.000
_cell.angle_alpha   90.00
_cell.angle_beta   90.00
_cell.angle_gamma   90.00
#
_symmetry.space_group_name_H-M   'P 1'
#
loop_
_entity.id
_entity.type
_entity.pdbx_description
1 polymer ?
#
loop_
_entity_poly.entity_id
_entity_poly.type
_entity_poly.pdbx_seq_one_letter_code
_entity_poly.pdbx_strand_id
1 'polypeptide(L)'
;MAFYLSPLVDVNEIDLSTTIPAVATSIGVIVLRNTFKGPENTKQLVTDENDLIRTFGEPTGTSYEDIMSATGFLKFGNKLYCTRVMPDDARFASVKIDDAGVSGRLETGGVGLTITFGDETGNVSTLTSGTPLSTFSGVSNGVHEVTLNGGLLGTGIKLEITVSANSITNTTILDGGQGFVAGESIIVNGTDIGGSGGSATYTVAVGGLSANAAGVIDAGELTLNDGGIRYAAGQVYEVMGTVSGGDVNPAGSGAFITIDTVDAVGTVLTYSITSPGSEYQGGQLSLAAVTKADDPNSIIDIATATLDDLPTGDPDNFGDDMSVAGGDLMWFISSSRGAWGDEIRVAIIDQPTQQDLLYGVTNDTPGLPSEVFSSIDSQLEKANDFLVIVQAKAQRKNTWSTVEIFNVSSDPNALDDTGTTRYVESVINQTSEYVRVAISSNLIGDDVDAAVQAHLATLSADVWYNFGDGFNGTGLADDGNIINAYRLYENSEEIDVNLFIDSGKSDTVKSDLISLCEERLDCMAILDCPKNLILNNRGNEALNLRDWRNMTIGTSTSYASLYGNWLEVYDKFNQKYRWIPSSGFVAGVYAKTDDVRDPWWAPAGLNRAILTSVRRLAWNPKLGYRDILYANGINPIVTFPGEGKVIWGQKTMLSKESAFNRVNVRRLFLVLEKAISTAAVYFLFEPNDAATRNLLVNMINPFLRDVKSRRGIYDFKVVCDETNNTPARVDRNELWCNIFIKPTRTAEFIVLNFVATATGASFEEAAAAV
;
A
#
# COMPACT_ATOMS: atom_id res chain seq x y z
N MET A 1 -39.49 29.95 -37.56
CA MET A 1 -40.91 29.53 -37.53
C MET A 1 -41.46 29.77 -38.90
N ALA A 2 -41.89 28.72 -39.59
CA ALA A 2 -42.63 28.86 -40.85
C ALA A 2 -44.05 29.26 -40.49
N PHE A 3 -44.48 30.43 -41.00
CA PHE A 3 -45.87 30.85 -40.85
C PHE A 3 -46.73 30.18 -41.94
N TYR A 4 -47.58 29.27 -41.55
CA TYR A 4 -48.54 28.63 -42.43
C TYR A 4 -49.80 29.55 -42.57
N LEU A 5 -50.20 29.85 -43.81
CA LEU A 5 -51.35 30.72 -44.14
C LEU A 5 -52.67 29.98 -44.30
N SER A 6 -52.67 28.65 -44.21
CA SER A 6 -53.89 27.84 -44.31
C SER A 6 -54.09 26.99 -43.04
N PRO A 7 -55.31 26.64 -42.64
CA PRO A 7 -55.51 25.75 -41.50
C PRO A 7 -54.89 24.39 -41.75
N LEU A 8 -54.00 23.99 -40.86
CA LEU A 8 -53.39 22.64 -40.83
C LEU A 8 -53.12 22.20 -39.38
N VAL A 9 -52.98 20.92 -39.16
CA VAL A 9 -52.54 20.34 -37.93
C VAL A 9 -51.02 20.15 -38.07
N ASP A 10 -50.22 20.94 -37.34
CA ASP A 10 -48.76 20.78 -37.25
C ASP A 10 -48.45 19.79 -36.13
N VAL A 11 -47.84 18.68 -36.48
CA VAL A 11 -47.43 17.66 -35.50
C VAL A 11 -45.95 17.79 -35.31
N ASN A 12 -45.55 18.37 -34.19
CA ASN A 12 -44.16 18.38 -33.75
C ASN A 12 -43.95 17.22 -32.81
N GLU A 13 -43.13 16.27 -33.19
CA GLU A 13 -42.58 15.28 -32.27
C GLU A 13 -41.47 15.94 -31.42
N ILE A 14 -41.75 16.16 -30.15
CA ILE A 14 -40.78 16.55 -29.17
C ILE A 14 -40.46 15.29 -28.36
N ASP A 15 -39.29 14.71 -28.58
CA ASP A 15 -38.82 13.59 -27.75
C ASP A 15 -38.43 14.12 -26.37
N LEU A 16 -39.34 13.97 -25.41
CA LEU A 16 -39.15 14.27 -24.00
C LEU A 16 -38.79 13.01 -23.20
N SER A 17 -38.47 11.92 -23.86
CA SER A 17 -38.07 10.66 -23.20
C SER A 17 -36.63 10.70 -22.73
N THR A 18 -36.35 11.53 -21.72
CA THR A 18 -35.13 11.37 -20.90
C THR A 18 -35.33 10.12 -20.04
N THR A 19 -34.75 9.00 -20.46
CA THR A 19 -34.72 7.78 -19.66
C THR A 19 -33.63 7.90 -18.63
N ILE A 20 -33.94 7.54 -17.38
CA ILE A 20 -32.89 7.43 -16.33
C ILE A 20 -31.93 6.34 -16.78
N PRO A 21 -30.61 6.64 -16.86
CA PRO A 21 -29.65 5.66 -17.29
C PRO A 21 -29.54 4.50 -16.29
N ALA A 22 -29.28 3.30 -16.80
CA ALA A 22 -29.01 2.16 -15.96
C ALA A 22 -27.67 2.39 -15.26
N VAL A 23 -27.67 2.41 -13.93
CA VAL A 23 -26.48 2.57 -13.11
C VAL A 23 -25.84 1.21 -12.90
N ALA A 24 -24.53 1.11 -13.06
CA ALA A 24 -23.78 -0.08 -12.67
C ALA A 24 -23.88 -0.28 -11.15
N THR A 25 -24.11 -1.52 -10.70
CA THR A 25 -24.44 -1.81 -9.31
C THR A 25 -23.43 -2.70 -8.59
N SER A 26 -22.46 -3.22 -9.30
CA SER A 26 -21.48 -4.19 -8.80
C SER A 26 -20.05 -3.87 -9.19
N ILE A 27 -19.68 -2.59 -9.10
CA ILE A 27 -18.28 -2.16 -9.24
C ILE A 27 -17.63 -2.25 -7.86
N GLY A 28 -16.63 -3.13 -7.73
CA GLY A 28 -15.89 -3.35 -6.49
C GLY A 28 -14.58 -2.57 -6.44
N VAL A 29 -14.10 -2.30 -5.23
CA VAL A 29 -12.75 -1.78 -4.94
C VAL A 29 -12.08 -2.67 -3.90
N ILE A 30 -10.83 -3.00 -4.13
CA ILE A 30 -9.98 -3.74 -3.19
C ILE A 30 -8.55 -3.21 -3.22
N VAL A 31 -7.94 -3.08 -2.06
CA VAL A 31 -6.51 -2.78 -1.93
C VAL A 31 -5.73 -4.07 -1.74
N LEU A 32 -4.72 -4.27 -2.56
CA LEU A 32 -3.87 -5.45 -2.61
C LEU A 32 -2.52 -5.17 -1.96
N ARG A 33 -2.23 -5.85 -0.85
CA ARG A 33 -0.95 -5.71 -0.12
C ARG A 33 0.11 -6.62 -0.70
N ASN A 34 1.32 -6.10 -0.87
CA ASN A 34 2.53 -6.86 -1.17
C ASN A 34 2.33 -7.89 -2.28
N THR A 35 1.67 -7.50 -3.37
CA THR A 35 1.54 -8.38 -4.55
C THR A 35 2.89 -8.53 -5.23
N PHE A 36 3.03 -9.59 -6.03
CA PHE A 36 4.29 -9.92 -6.68
C PHE A 36 4.79 -8.79 -7.58
N LYS A 37 3.90 -8.20 -8.39
CA LYS A 37 4.19 -7.07 -9.31
C LYS A 37 2.97 -6.17 -9.45
N GLY A 38 3.06 -5.18 -10.30
CA GLY A 38 1.96 -4.31 -10.74
C GLY A 38 2.12 -2.87 -10.26
N PRO A 39 1.43 -1.92 -10.90
CA PRO A 39 1.54 -0.51 -10.59
C PRO A 39 1.03 -0.20 -9.17
N GLU A 40 1.73 0.69 -8.49
CA GLU A 40 1.43 1.09 -7.11
C GLU A 40 0.62 2.36 -7.07
N ASN A 41 -0.22 2.49 -6.03
CA ASN A 41 -1.03 3.69 -5.73
C ASN A 41 -1.85 4.19 -6.93
N THR A 42 -2.16 3.30 -7.87
CA THR A 42 -2.95 3.60 -9.07
C THR A 42 -4.25 2.80 -9.10
N LYS A 43 -5.25 3.36 -9.75
CA LYS A 43 -6.58 2.75 -9.90
C LYS A 43 -6.57 1.79 -11.09
N GLN A 44 -6.31 0.50 -10.88
CA GLN A 44 -6.30 -0.49 -11.95
C GLN A 44 -7.64 -1.21 -12.06
N LEU A 45 -8.29 -1.11 -13.20
CA LEU A 45 -9.52 -1.86 -13.49
C LEU A 45 -9.18 -3.27 -13.96
N VAL A 46 -9.70 -4.26 -13.25
CA VAL A 46 -9.54 -5.68 -13.55
C VAL A 46 -10.89 -6.29 -13.87
N THR A 47 -10.96 -7.07 -14.94
CA THR A 47 -12.20 -7.63 -15.46
C THR A 47 -12.39 -9.10 -15.16
N ASP A 48 -11.31 -9.86 -15.06
CA ASP A 48 -11.33 -11.30 -14.78
C ASP A 48 -10.09 -11.77 -13.97
N GLU A 49 -10.08 -13.05 -13.59
CA GLU A 49 -8.98 -13.63 -12.81
C GLU A 49 -7.65 -13.64 -13.59
N ASN A 50 -7.68 -13.83 -14.90
CA ASN A 50 -6.46 -13.87 -15.71
C ASN A 50 -5.83 -12.48 -15.80
N ASP A 51 -6.66 -11.47 -15.97
CA ASP A 51 -6.25 -10.06 -15.95
C ASP A 51 -5.63 -9.67 -14.59
N LEU A 52 -6.28 -10.08 -13.48
CA LEU A 52 -5.74 -9.90 -12.13
C LEU A 52 -4.33 -10.51 -11.98
N ILE A 53 -4.15 -11.75 -12.41
CA ILE A 53 -2.87 -12.46 -12.28
C ILE A 53 -1.82 -11.88 -13.24
N ARG A 54 -2.22 -11.47 -14.44
CA ARG A 54 -1.31 -10.83 -15.40
C ARG A 54 -0.76 -9.53 -14.83
N THR A 55 -1.61 -8.71 -14.20
CA THR A 55 -1.24 -7.40 -13.67
C THR A 55 -0.49 -7.50 -12.34
N PHE A 56 -0.99 -8.28 -11.38
CA PHE A 56 -0.48 -8.29 -10.00
C PHE A 56 0.31 -9.55 -9.62
N GLY A 57 0.38 -10.52 -10.51
CA GLY A 57 1.05 -11.80 -10.27
C GLY A 57 0.21 -12.80 -9.48
N GLU A 58 0.77 -14.01 -9.33
CA GLU A 58 0.15 -15.10 -8.56
C GLU A 58 0.21 -14.82 -7.04
N PRO A 59 -0.72 -15.40 -6.25
CA PRO A 59 -0.72 -15.25 -4.80
C PRO A 59 0.61 -15.69 -4.16
N THR A 60 1.20 -14.80 -3.38
CA THR A 60 2.43 -15.06 -2.60
C THR A 60 2.09 -15.47 -1.15
N GLY A 61 3.11 -15.57 -0.29
CA GLY A 61 2.92 -15.79 1.16
C GLY A 61 2.23 -14.63 1.86
N THR A 62 2.37 -13.44 1.37
CA THR A 62 1.85 -12.18 1.93
C THR A 62 0.59 -11.69 1.26
N SER A 63 0.47 -11.81 -0.07
CA SER A 63 -0.64 -11.26 -0.86
C SER A 63 -1.84 -12.19 -1.05
N TYR A 64 -1.76 -13.46 -0.63
CA TYR A 64 -2.79 -14.46 -0.94
C TYR A 64 -4.19 -14.11 -0.43
N GLU A 65 -4.30 -13.45 0.73
CA GLU A 65 -5.59 -13.06 1.30
C GLU A 65 -6.32 -12.09 0.37
N ASP A 66 -5.61 -11.10 -0.14
CA ASP A 66 -6.14 -10.06 -1.00
C ASP A 66 -6.40 -10.57 -2.43
N ILE A 67 -5.42 -11.24 -3.06
CA ILE A 67 -5.57 -11.79 -4.42
C ILE A 67 -6.72 -12.80 -4.49
N MET A 68 -6.83 -13.71 -3.51
CA MET A 68 -7.91 -14.70 -3.52
C MET A 68 -9.27 -14.09 -3.12
N SER A 69 -9.31 -12.99 -2.37
CA SER A 69 -10.53 -12.21 -2.15
C SER A 69 -10.98 -11.53 -3.45
N ALA A 70 -10.06 -10.92 -4.19
CA ALA A 70 -10.31 -10.36 -5.51
C ALA A 70 -10.83 -11.43 -6.49
N THR A 71 -10.17 -12.60 -6.54
CA THR A 71 -10.65 -13.76 -7.32
C THR A 71 -12.05 -14.20 -6.89
N GLY A 72 -12.37 -14.13 -5.60
CA GLY A 72 -13.69 -14.43 -5.07
C GLY A 72 -14.79 -13.54 -5.64
N PHE A 73 -14.50 -12.24 -5.77
CA PHE A 73 -15.39 -11.27 -6.41
C PHE A 73 -15.51 -11.51 -7.92
N LEU A 74 -14.36 -11.65 -8.62
CA LEU A 74 -14.29 -11.79 -10.08
C LEU A 74 -14.96 -13.06 -10.63
N LYS A 75 -15.39 -13.99 -9.79
CA LYS A 75 -16.21 -15.12 -10.23
C LYS A 75 -17.60 -14.73 -10.74
N PHE A 76 -18.10 -13.60 -10.29
CA PHE A 76 -19.43 -13.12 -10.60
C PHE A 76 -19.45 -11.64 -10.99
N GLY A 77 -18.50 -10.85 -10.47
CA GLY A 77 -18.27 -9.47 -10.87
C GLY A 77 -17.28 -9.38 -12.04
N ASN A 78 -17.42 -8.34 -12.86
CA ASN A 78 -16.57 -8.09 -14.02
C ASN A 78 -15.92 -6.70 -14.01
N LYS A 79 -16.06 -5.96 -12.91
CA LYS A 79 -15.46 -4.64 -12.71
C LYS A 79 -14.94 -4.55 -11.28
N LEU A 80 -13.65 -4.73 -11.13
CA LEU A 80 -12.95 -4.62 -9.85
C LEU A 80 -11.79 -3.65 -10.00
N TYR A 81 -11.84 -2.56 -9.28
CA TYR A 81 -10.69 -1.69 -9.14
C TYR A 81 -9.77 -2.26 -8.08
N CYS A 82 -8.51 -2.43 -8.46
CA CYS A 82 -7.45 -2.91 -7.60
C CYS A 82 -6.38 -1.83 -7.47
N THR A 83 -5.96 -1.54 -6.25
CA THR A 83 -4.81 -0.66 -5.99
C THR A 83 -3.77 -1.45 -5.21
N ARG A 84 -2.56 -1.50 -5.74
CA ARG A 84 -1.42 -2.14 -5.08
C ARG A 84 -0.80 -1.19 -4.07
N VAL A 85 -0.44 -1.72 -2.90
CA VAL A 85 0.36 -1.03 -1.90
C VAL A 85 1.52 -1.89 -1.43
N MET A 86 2.66 -1.24 -1.22
CA MET A 86 3.88 -1.86 -0.72
C MET A 86 4.31 -1.18 0.59
N PRO A 87 5.14 -1.83 1.40
CA PRO A 87 5.82 -1.17 2.51
C PRO A 87 6.69 -0.01 2.03
N ASP A 88 6.91 0.99 2.88
CA ASP A 88 7.69 2.18 2.52
C ASP A 88 9.14 1.86 2.17
N ASP A 89 9.69 0.84 2.81
CA ASP A 89 11.05 0.35 2.57
C ASP A 89 11.19 -0.58 1.34
N ALA A 90 10.11 -0.83 0.59
CA ALA A 90 10.18 -1.58 -0.65
C ALA A 90 10.94 -0.77 -1.73
N ARG A 91 11.69 -1.47 -2.59
CA ARG A 91 12.58 -0.84 -3.59
C ARG A 91 12.36 -1.37 -4.98
N PHE A 92 12.69 -0.52 -5.96
CA PHE A 92 12.74 -0.91 -7.36
C PHE A 92 13.96 -1.80 -7.61
N ALA A 93 13.85 -2.75 -8.51
CA ALA A 93 15.02 -3.37 -9.10
C ALA A 93 15.59 -2.43 -10.19
N SER A 94 16.88 -2.37 -10.29
CA SER A 94 17.55 -1.48 -11.24
C SER A 94 18.74 -2.14 -11.94
N VAL A 95 19.14 -1.56 -13.04
CA VAL A 95 20.40 -1.85 -13.69
C VAL A 95 20.96 -0.56 -14.32
N LYS A 96 22.23 -0.32 -14.09
CA LYS A 96 22.97 0.81 -14.61
C LYS A 96 23.92 0.34 -15.69
N ILE A 97 24.02 1.10 -16.75
CA ILE A 97 24.92 0.85 -17.87
C ILE A 97 25.87 2.04 -17.94
N ASP A 98 27.15 1.79 -17.75
CA ASP A 98 28.21 2.80 -17.78
C ASP A 98 29.11 2.70 -19.01
N ASP A 99 29.95 3.73 -19.26
CA ASP A 99 30.88 3.80 -20.39
C ASP A 99 32.13 2.94 -20.17
N ALA A 100 32.41 2.49 -18.97
CA ALA A 100 33.58 1.67 -18.66
C ALA A 100 33.38 0.17 -18.93
N GLY A 101 32.20 -0.20 -19.42
CA GLY A 101 31.86 -1.59 -19.71
C GLY A 101 31.67 -2.47 -18.49
N VAL A 102 31.51 -1.87 -17.34
CA VAL A 102 31.07 -2.59 -16.15
C VAL A 102 29.55 -2.50 -16.15
N SER A 103 28.87 -3.62 -16.39
CA SER A 103 27.49 -3.73 -15.94
C SER A 103 27.52 -3.57 -14.44
N GLY A 104 27.47 -2.32 -14.01
CA GLY A 104 27.35 -1.99 -12.61
C GLY A 104 25.97 -2.45 -12.17
N ARG A 105 25.85 -3.75 -11.85
CA ARG A 105 25.04 -4.05 -10.71
C ARG A 105 25.48 -2.98 -9.72
N LEU A 106 24.55 -2.12 -9.27
CA LEU A 106 24.82 -1.41 -8.04
C LEU A 106 25.26 -2.50 -7.08
N GLU A 107 26.58 -2.68 -6.93
CA GLU A 107 27.12 -3.33 -5.75
C GLU A 107 26.93 -2.32 -4.64
N THR A 108 25.68 -1.98 -4.40
CA THR A 108 25.26 -1.40 -3.15
C THR A 108 25.76 -2.39 -2.14
N GLY A 109 26.73 -1.96 -1.35
CA GLY A 109 27.12 -2.69 -0.17
C GLY A 109 25.86 -3.17 0.49
N GLY A 110 25.81 -4.39 0.97
CA GLY A 110 24.60 -5.10 1.39
C GLY A 110 23.59 -4.22 2.08
N VAL A 111 22.34 -4.56 1.87
CA VAL A 111 21.21 -3.78 2.35
C VAL A 111 20.81 -4.26 3.73
N GLY A 112 20.53 -3.34 4.64
CA GLY A 112 19.96 -3.64 5.95
C GLY A 112 20.95 -4.07 7.03
N LEU A 113 22.27 -3.94 6.79
CA LEU A 113 23.26 -4.16 7.86
C LEU A 113 23.08 -3.07 8.94
N THR A 114 22.63 -3.48 10.11
CA THR A 114 22.52 -2.61 11.26
C THR A 114 23.59 -3.01 12.28
N ILE A 115 24.59 -2.15 12.41
CA ILE A 115 25.61 -2.25 13.46
C ILE A 115 25.34 -1.12 14.44
N THR A 116 25.11 -1.44 15.71
CA THR A 116 25.11 -0.46 16.77
C THR A 116 26.50 -0.43 17.40
N PHE A 117 27.01 0.75 17.55
CA PHE A 117 28.16 1.00 18.44
C PHE A 117 27.67 0.66 19.84
N GLY A 118 28.30 -0.34 20.46
CA GLY A 118 27.96 -0.77 21.80
C GLY A 118 28.13 0.41 22.71
N ASP A 119 27.00 0.87 23.14
CA ASP A 119 26.89 1.96 24.07
C ASP A 119 27.62 1.55 25.34
N GLU A 120 28.81 2.01 25.52
CA GLU A 120 29.39 2.11 26.86
C GLU A 120 28.67 3.26 27.61
N THR A 121 27.36 3.39 27.44
CA THR A 121 26.49 4.20 28.24
C THR A 121 26.28 3.48 29.55
N GLY A 122 27.24 3.66 30.45
CA GLY A 122 27.13 3.10 31.76
C GLY A 122 26.62 4.12 32.77
N ASN A 123 26.28 3.60 33.94
CA ASN A 123 26.13 4.41 35.12
C ASN A 123 27.50 5.03 35.46
N VAL A 124 27.53 6.32 35.69
CA VAL A 124 28.75 7.00 36.12
C VAL A 124 29.25 6.39 37.45
N SER A 125 30.43 5.80 37.41
CA SER A 125 31.04 5.19 38.61
C SER A 125 32.00 6.13 39.36
N THR A 126 32.65 7.02 38.63
CA THR A 126 33.57 8.00 39.22
C THR A 126 33.50 9.32 38.42
N LEU A 127 33.70 10.43 39.15
CA LEU A 127 33.81 11.75 38.56
C LEU A 127 35.21 12.28 38.84
N THR A 128 35.87 12.78 37.82
CA THR A 128 37.12 13.52 37.98
C THR A 128 36.82 15.02 37.95
N SER A 129 37.23 15.76 38.96
CA SER A 129 37.07 17.23 38.95
C SER A 129 38.00 17.85 37.92
N GLY A 130 37.41 18.45 36.88
CA GLY A 130 38.14 19.23 35.88
C GLY A 130 38.13 20.69 36.28
N THR A 131 39.28 21.35 36.40
CA THR A 131 39.48 22.76 36.72
C THR A 131 39.09 23.23 38.13
N PRO A 132 39.77 24.24 38.66
CA PRO A 132 39.63 24.60 40.07
C PRO A 132 38.18 25.00 40.37
N LEU A 133 37.69 24.42 41.46
CA LEU A 133 36.40 24.67 42.06
C LEU A 133 36.11 26.17 42.07
N SER A 134 35.17 26.62 41.21
CA SER A 134 34.73 27.99 41.23
C SER A 134 34.00 28.28 42.53
N THR A 135 34.24 29.45 43.12
CA THR A 135 33.47 29.87 44.29
C THR A 135 32.03 30.09 43.94
N PHE A 136 31.12 29.37 44.56
CA PHE A 136 29.70 29.58 44.44
C PHE A 136 29.25 30.81 45.24
N SER A 137 28.27 31.55 44.76
CA SER A 137 27.67 32.64 45.47
C SER A 137 26.25 32.33 45.89
N GLY A 138 25.94 32.59 47.17
CA GLY A 138 24.59 32.45 47.71
C GLY A 138 24.18 31.02 48.04
N VAL A 139 25.07 30.05 47.97
CA VAL A 139 24.80 28.64 48.37
C VAL A 139 24.95 28.51 49.88
N SER A 140 24.01 27.89 50.55
CA SER A 140 24.12 27.57 51.98
C SER A 140 25.10 26.45 52.23
N ASN A 141 25.88 26.54 53.34
CA ASN A 141 26.73 25.40 53.76
C ASN A 141 25.86 24.21 54.12
N GLY A 142 26.22 23.03 53.60
CA GLY A 142 25.48 21.81 53.86
C GLY A 142 25.59 20.82 52.72
N VAL A 143 24.75 19.81 52.79
CA VAL A 143 24.65 18.76 51.78
C VAL A 143 23.48 19.08 50.87
N HIS A 144 23.71 19.04 49.56
CA HIS A 144 22.72 19.32 48.51
C HIS A 144 22.64 18.14 47.56
N GLU A 145 21.42 17.64 47.30
CA GLU A 145 21.18 16.62 46.28
C GLU A 145 20.74 17.31 44.96
N VAL A 146 21.37 16.92 43.86
CA VAL A 146 21.04 17.43 42.54
C VAL A 146 20.89 16.29 41.54
N THR A 147 20.00 16.43 40.61
CA THR A 147 19.86 15.54 39.47
C THR A 147 20.22 16.33 38.22
N LEU A 148 21.21 15.86 37.47
CA LEU A 148 21.80 16.56 36.33
C LEU A 148 21.78 15.65 35.07
N ASN A 149 21.91 16.29 33.94
CA ASN A 149 22.14 15.61 32.66
C ASN A 149 23.56 15.97 32.18
N GLY A 150 24.15 15.08 31.40
CA GLY A 150 25.43 15.32 30.76
C GLY A 150 25.32 16.34 29.62
N GLY A 151 26.46 16.81 29.15
CA GLY A 151 26.56 17.78 28.07
C GLY A 151 26.22 17.20 26.70
N LEU A 152 26.20 15.85 26.56
CA LEU A 152 25.98 15.15 25.30
C LEU A 152 24.76 14.21 25.37
N LEU A 153 24.85 13.09 26.03
CA LEU A 153 23.82 12.04 26.00
C LEU A 153 23.35 11.60 27.40
N GLY A 154 24.16 11.78 28.42
CA GLY A 154 23.86 11.32 29.76
C GLY A 154 22.69 12.03 30.42
N THR A 155 21.83 11.27 31.10
CA THR A 155 20.68 11.80 31.81
C THR A 155 20.52 11.19 33.19
N GLY A 156 20.01 12.01 34.12
CA GLY A 156 19.50 11.55 35.39
C GLY A 156 20.56 11.19 36.44
N ILE A 157 21.84 11.62 36.33
CA ILE A 157 22.83 11.42 37.42
C ILE A 157 22.37 12.18 38.65
N LYS A 158 22.42 11.50 39.81
CA LYS A 158 22.13 12.12 41.11
C LYS A 158 23.41 12.22 41.88
N LEU A 159 23.73 13.44 42.30
CA LEU A 159 24.89 13.78 43.06
C LEU A 159 24.49 14.34 44.42
N GLU A 160 25.22 13.90 45.45
CA GLU A 160 25.23 14.54 46.76
C GLU A 160 26.47 15.46 46.82
N ILE A 161 26.24 16.75 46.95
CA ILE A 161 27.29 17.76 46.93
C ILE A 161 27.38 18.44 48.31
N THR A 162 28.52 18.35 48.95
CA THR A 162 28.75 19.05 50.21
C THR A 162 29.44 20.39 49.94
N VAL A 163 28.80 21.48 50.36
CA VAL A 163 29.30 22.85 50.22
C VAL A 163 29.74 23.37 51.58
N SER A 164 30.94 23.95 51.65
CA SER A 164 31.48 24.66 52.83
C SER A 164 32.26 25.86 52.39
N ALA A 165 32.03 27.01 53.03
CA ALA A 165 32.63 28.30 52.71
C ALA A 165 32.61 28.67 51.21
N ASN A 166 31.43 28.50 50.58
CA ASN A 166 31.17 28.75 49.16
C ASN A 166 31.99 27.89 48.18
N SER A 167 32.47 26.75 48.61
CA SER A 167 33.17 25.81 47.75
C SER A 167 32.66 24.41 47.96
N ILE A 168 32.66 23.59 46.89
CA ILE A 168 32.35 22.15 46.99
C ILE A 168 33.52 21.47 47.68
N THR A 169 33.23 20.81 48.78
CA THR A 169 34.24 20.06 49.58
C THR A 169 34.17 18.56 49.36
N ASN A 170 33.01 18.05 48.94
CA ASN A 170 32.85 16.65 48.58
C ASN A 170 31.71 16.50 47.57
N THR A 171 31.84 15.50 46.69
CA THR A 171 30.78 15.08 45.73
C THR A 171 30.72 13.56 45.74
N THR A 172 29.55 13.04 46.02
CA THR A 172 29.29 11.59 46.02
C THR A 172 28.20 11.27 45.00
N ILE A 173 28.41 10.24 44.23
CA ILE A 173 27.39 9.76 43.26
C ILE A 173 26.38 8.91 44.04
N LEU A 174 25.12 9.36 44.06
CA LEU A 174 24.00 8.61 44.67
C LEU A 174 23.39 7.64 43.65
N ASP A 175 23.26 8.10 42.40
CA ASP A 175 22.77 7.32 41.26
C ASP A 175 23.60 7.73 40.05
N GLY A 176 24.17 6.76 39.36
CA GLY A 176 25.03 7.01 38.21
C GLY A 176 24.30 7.47 36.93
N GLY A 177 22.95 7.52 36.96
CA GLY A 177 22.14 7.89 35.81
C GLY A 177 22.27 6.87 34.68
N GLN A 178 21.93 7.29 33.46
CA GLN A 178 21.97 6.46 32.27
C GLN A 178 22.50 7.26 31.07
N GLY A 179 23.08 6.57 30.10
CA GLY A 179 23.47 7.19 28.82
C GLY A 179 24.74 8.08 28.90
N PHE A 180 25.55 8.00 29.93
CA PHE A 180 26.80 8.77 30.03
C PHE A 180 27.94 8.11 29.30
N VAL A 181 28.74 8.92 28.61
CA VAL A 181 29.95 8.48 27.87
C VAL A 181 31.20 8.90 28.63
N ALA A 182 32.26 8.07 28.58
CA ALA A 182 33.54 8.43 29.20
C ALA A 182 34.09 9.72 28.59
N GLY A 183 34.51 10.64 29.46
CA GLY A 183 34.97 11.96 29.03
C GLY A 183 33.89 13.03 28.93
N GLU A 184 32.62 12.68 29.04
CA GLU A 184 31.50 13.65 29.05
C GLU A 184 31.59 14.62 30.23
N SER A 185 31.21 15.87 30.04
CA SER A 185 31.25 16.88 31.06
C SER A 185 29.90 17.08 31.74
N ILE A 186 29.87 16.98 33.05
CA ILE A 186 28.71 17.34 33.88
C ILE A 186 28.99 18.67 34.57
N ILE A 187 28.06 19.62 34.38
CA ILE A 187 28.21 20.96 34.98
C ILE A 187 27.19 21.13 36.09
N VAL A 188 27.69 21.37 37.29
CA VAL A 188 26.85 21.78 38.42
C VAL A 188 26.87 23.28 38.52
N ASN A 189 25.75 23.94 38.29
CA ASN A 189 25.62 25.39 38.47
C ASN A 189 25.19 25.73 39.89
N GLY A 190 25.60 26.88 40.38
CA GLY A 190 25.18 27.36 41.70
C GLY A 190 23.66 27.40 41.88
N THR A 191 22.93 27.63 40.82
CA THR A 191 21.44 27.59 40.80
C THR A 191 20.88 26.19 41.08
N ASP A 192 21.58 25.13 40.71
CA ASP A 192 21.14 23.76 40.91
C ASP A 192 21.20 23.35 42.40
N ILE A 193 22.01 24.05 43.16
CA ILE A 193 22.19 23.86 44.60
C ILE A 193 21.72 25.07 45.45
N GLY A 194 20.78 25.83 44.90
CA GLY A 194 20.07 26.91 45.62
C GLY A 194 20.85 28.23 45.75
N GLY A 195 21.89 28.42 44.95
CA GLY A 195 22.66 29.66 44.90
C GLY A 195 22.35 30.55 43.71
N SER A 196 23.14 31.61 43.52
CA SER A 196 22.95 32.60 42.46
C SER A 196 24.06 32.73 41.44
N GLY A 197 25.16 31.97 41.58
CA GLY A 197 26.29 31.99 40.65
C GLY A 197 27.38 31.01 40.99
N GLY A 198 28.29 30.80 40.02
CA GLY A 198 29.37 29.79 40.06
C GLY A 198 28.98 28.49 39.38
N SER A 199 29.97 27.72 38.90
CA SER A 199 29.76 26.40 38.32
C SER A 199 30.98 25.51 38.61
N ALA A 200 30.78 24.22 38.73
CA ALA A 200 31.82 23.21 38.78
C ALA A 200 31.62 22.21 37.65
N THR A 201 32.70 21.87 36.97
CA THR A 201 32.70 20.90 35.89
C THR A 201 33.36 19.61 36.34
N TYR A 202 32.72 18.51 36.08
CA TYR A 202 33.20 17.15 36.31
C TYR A 202 33.29 16.41 35.00
N THR A 203 34.35 15.58 34.88
CA THR A 203 34.50 14.66 33.74
C THR A 203 34.06 13.26 34.17
N VAL A 204 33.25 12.65 33.38
CA VAL A 204 32.68 11.32 33.62
C VAL A 204 33.73 10.24 33.38
N ALA A 205 33.87 9.32 34.31
CA ALA A 205 34.49 8.02 34.08
C ALA A 205 33.42 6.95 34.26
N VAL A 206 33.17 6.15 33.24
CA VAL A 206 32.16 5.09 33.25
C VAL A 206 32.79 3.81 33.76
N GLY A 207 32.12 3.14 34.70
CA GLY A 207 32.66 1.95 35.36
C GLY A 207 32.66 0.73 34.48
N GLY A 208 33.83 0.12 34.34
CA GLY A 208 33.97 -1.18 33.69
C GLY A 208 34.73 -1.16 32.38
N LEU A 209 35.17 0.01 31.90
CA LEU A 209 35.83 0.15 30.62
C LEU A 209 37.27 0.59 30.73
N SER A 210 38.11 -0.11 30.01
CA SER A 210 39.51 0.26 29.82
C SER A 210 39.55 1.57 29.03
N ALA A 211 40.26 2.58 29.55
CA ALA A 211 40.40 3.87 28.90
C ALA A 211 41.16 3.74 27.58
N ASN A 212 40.45 3.48 26.51
CA ASN A 212 40.97 3.71 25.17
C ASN A 212 40.84 5.20 24.84
N ALA A 213 41.75 5.69 24.01
CA ALA A 213 41.74 7.09 23.61
C ALA A 213 40.35 7.45 23.07
N ALA A 214 39.76 8.52 23.57
CA ALA A 214 38.41 8.94 23.23
C ALA A 214 38.16 8.88 21.70
N GLY A 215 37.14 8.14 21.29
CA GLY A 215 36.71 8.10 19.90
C GLY A 215 37.31 7.01 19.00
N VAL A 216 37.95 5.98 19.56
CA VAL A 216 38.46 4.82 18.80
C VAL A 216 37.52 3.64 18.95
N ILE A 217 37.18 2.99 17.84
CA ILE A 217 36.27 1.81 17.83
C ILE A 217 37.09 0.53 18.06
N ASP A 218 36.83 -0.21 19.11
CA ASP A 218 37.43 -1.50 19.40
C ASP A 218 36.54 -2.70 19.05
N ALA A 219 37.13 -3.86 18.83
CA ALA A 219 36.47 -5.07 18.33
C ALA A 219 35.33 -5.61 19.23
N GLY A 220 35.20 -5.14 20.47
CA GLY A 220 34.12 -5.52 21.38
C GLY A 220 32.97 -4.52 21.44
N GLU A 221 33.10 -3.40 20.79
CA GLU A 221 32.17 -2.26 20.88
C GLU A 221 31.11 -2.20 19.79
N LEU A 222 31.34 -2.90 18.68
CA LEU A 222 30.38 -3.03 17.61
C LEU A 222 29.55 -4.30 17.80
N THR A 223 28.25 -4.14 17.90
CA THR A 223 27.31 -5.26 17.94
C THR A 223 26.55 -5.37 16.61
N LEU A 224 26.66 -6.52 15.98
CA LEU A 224 25.89 -6.85 14.79
C LEU A 224 24.45 -7.16 15.21
N ASN A 225 23.52 -6.27 14.93
CA ASN A 225 22.10 -6.44 15.25
C ASN A 225 21.33 -7.12 14.11
N ASP A 226 21.65 -6.75 12.88
CA ASP A 226 21.11 -7.35 11.67
C ASP A 226 22.25 -7.48 10.65
N GLY A 227 22.42 -8.67 10.10
CA GLY A 227 23.49 -8.94 9.12
C GLY A 227 23.19 -8.40 7.72
N GLY A 228 22.01 -7.81 7.50
CA GLY A 228 21.60 -7.39 6.17
C GLY A 228 21.62 -8.52 5.15
N ILE A 229 21.64 -8.18 3.88
CA ILE A 229 21.74 -9.15 2.77
C ILE A 229 22.68 -8.62 1.69
N ARG A 230 23.25 -9.52 0.85
CA ARG A 230 24.10 -9.21 -0.32
C ARG A 230 25.50 -8.67 -0.03
N TYR A 231 26.00 -8.87 1.15
CA TYR A 231 27.42 -8.64 1.43
C TYR A 231 28.28 -9.77 0.88
N ALA A 232 29.53 -9.46 0.56
CA ALA A 232 30.52 -10.44 0.18
C ALA A 232 31.70 -10.44 1.15
N ALA A 233 32.26 -11.62 1.43
CA ALA A 233 33.46 -11.71 2.27
C ALA A 233 34.63 -10.96 1.61
N GLY A 234 35.35 -10.18 2.41
CA GLY A 234 36.45 -9.35 1.95
C GLY A 234 36.10 -7.92 1.58
N GLN A 235 34.83 -7.55 1.57
CA GLN A 235 34.41 -6.15 1.39
C GLN A 235 34.80 -5.32 2.62
N VAL A 236 35.25 -4.10 2.39
CA VAL A 236 35.68 -3.15 3.42
C VAL A 236 34.74 -1.95 3.41
N TYR A 237 34.30 -1.53 4.58
CA TYR A 237 33.38 -0.39 4.74
C TYR A 237 33.95 0.59 5.76
N GLU A 238 33.82 1.89 5.45
CA GLU A 238 34.08 2.94 6.43
C GLU A 238 32.87 3.10 7.34
N VAL A 239 33.12 3.19 8.63
CA VAL A 239 32.06 3.45 9.62
C VAL A 239 31.89 4.94 9.75
N MET A 240 30.70 5.42 9.40
CA MET A 240 30.34 6.84 9.50
C MET A 240 29.44 7.04 10.71
N GLY A 241 29.78 7.96 11.58
CA GLY A 241 28.90 8.34 12.69
C GLY A 241 27.78 9.27 12.21
N THR A 242 26.53 8.91 12.47
CA THR A 242 25.38 9.82 12.24
C THR A 242 24.94 10.42 13.55
N VAL A 243 24.85 11.74 13.61
CA VAL A 243 24.29 12.46 14.77
C VAL A 243 22.77 12.56 14.57
N SER A 244 22.01 11.86 15.40
CA SER A 244 20.57 12.06 15.51
C SER A 244 20.31 13.36 16.29
N GLY A 245 19.91 14.42 15.57
CA GLY A 245 19.46 15.67 16.20
C GLY A 245 20.27 16.91 15.87
N GLY A 246 20.22 17.36 14.64
CA GLY A 246 20.28 18.78 14.29
C GLY A 246 21.56 19.62 14.51
N ASP A 247 22.63 19.10 15.11
CA ASP A 247 23.89 19.82 15.27
C ASP A 247 25.02 19.12 14.51
N VAL A 248 25.61 19.86 13.59
CA VAL A 248 26.67 19.42 12.69
C VAL A 248 28.00 19.46 13.47
N ASN A 249 28.36 18.35 14.09
CA ASN A 249 29.74 18.17 14.49
C ASN A 249 30.26 16.88 13.85
N PRO A 250 31.46 16.89 13.25
CA PRO A 250 31.92 15.76 12.47
C PRO A 250 31.97 14.51 13.34
N ALA A 251 31.10 13.60 13.02
CA ALA A 251 31.20 12.23 13.48
C ALA A 251 32.57 11.68 13.19
N GLY A 252 33.07 10.77 14.01
CA GLY A 252 34.35 10.14 13.85
C GLY A 252 34.62 9.65 12.43
N SER A 253 35.87 9.54 12.06
CA SER A 253 36.28 9.14 10.71
C SER A 253 37.45 8.16 10.74
N GLY A 254 37.65 7.42 9.66
CA GLY A 254 38.78 6.54 9.46
C GLY A 254 38.68 5.18 10.16
N ALA A 255 37.52 4.79 10.68
CA ALA A 255 37.31 3.43 11.11
C ALA A 255 36.81 2.59 9.91
N PHE A 256 37.48 1.45 9.71
CA PHE A 256 37.12 0.53 8.62
C PHE A 256 36.78 -0.84 9.19
N ILE A 257 35.71 -1.44 8.72
CA ILE A 257 35.37 -2.84 8.99
C ILE A 257 35.52 -3.67 7.73
N THR A 258 35.98 -4.89 7.88
CA THR A 258 36.01 -5.89 6.79
C THR A 258 34.96 -6.96 7.08
N ILE A 259 34.18 -7.31 6.11
CA ILE A 259 33.26 -8.43 6.21
C ILE A 259 34.03 -9.72 6.07
N ASP A 260 34.05 -10.54 7.12
CA ASP A 260 34.81 -11.78 7.15
C ASP A 260 34.05 -12.97 6.58
N THR A 261 32.79 -13.13 6.96
CA THR A 261 31.94 -14.23 6.48
C THR A 261 30.49 -13.76 6.25
N VAL A 262 29.90 -14.34 5.21
CA VAL A 262 28.50 -14.15 4.85
C VAL A 262 27.82 -15.50 4.61
N ASP A 263 26.49 -15.56 4.70
CA ASP A 263 25.70 -16.72 4.33
C ASP A 263 25.44 -16.79 2.80
N ALA A 264 24.62 -17.74 2.37
CA ALA A 264 24.31 -17.96 0.94
C ALA A 264 23.53 -16.83 0.25
N VAL A 265 22.90 -15.93 1.02
CA VAL A 265 22.18 -14.75 0.53
C VAL A 265 22.95 -13.45 0.79
N GLY A 266 24.18 -13.55 1.30
CA GLY A 266 25.03 -12.42 1.59
C GLY A 266 24.73 -11.72 2.91
N THR A 267 24.11 -12.40 3.87
CA THR A 267 23.94 -11.86 5.24
C THR A 267 25.27 -11.93 5.97
N VAL A 268 25.70 -10.82 6.55
CA VAL A 268 26.96 -10.75 7.33
C VAL A 268 26.83 -11.59 8.59
N LEU A 269 27.72 -12.55 8.74
CA LEU A 269 27.82 -13.39 9.94
C LEU A 269 28.92 -12.93 10.87
N THR A 270 30.08 -12.53 10.30
CA THR A 270 31.22 -12.01 11.07
C THR A 270 31.92 -10.88 10.31
N TYR A 271 32.48 -9.95 11.05
CA TYR A 271 33.28 -8.85 10.54
C TYR A 271 34.48 -8.60 11.48
N SER A 272 35.47 -7.92 10.99
CA SER A 272 36.65 -7.49 11.75
C SER A 272 36.89 -5.98 11.56
N ILE A 273 37.43 -5.33 12.58
CA ILE A 273 37.84 -3.93 12.49
C ILE A 273 39.25 -3.89 11.91
N THR A 274 39.36 -3.30 10.71
CA THR A 274 40.66 -3.20 10.01
C THR A 274 41.42 -1.94 10.43
N SER A 275 40.70 -0.84 10.72
CA SER A 275 41.21 0.38 11.30
C SER A 275 40.22 0.93 12.33
N PRO A 276 40.66 1.33 13.51
CA PRO A 276 39.76 1.75 14.58
C PRO A 276 39.25 3.19 14.47
N GLY A 277 39.80 4.00 13.57
CA GLY A 277 39.40 5.40 13.39
C GLY A 277 39.66 6.30 14.59
N SER A 278 38.98 7.46 14.62
CA SER A 278 39.08 8.42 15.74
C SER A 278 37.83 9.31 15.82
N GLU A 279 37.58 9.87 17.00
CA GLU A 279 36.52 10.85 17.27
C GLU A 279 35.08 10.31 17.20
N TYR A 280 34.86 8.98 17.20
CA TYR A 280 33.52 8.39 17.25
C TYR A 280 32.87 8.63 18.62
N GLN A 281 31.55 8.87 18.56
CA GLN A 281 30.70 9.01 19.73
C GLN A 281 29.59 7.96 19.66
N GLY A 282 29.15 7.45 20.80
CA GLY A 282 28.13 6.42 20.87
C GLY A 282 26.81 6.80 20.16
N GLY A 283 26.24 5.88 19.44
CA GLY A 283 24.99 6.05 18.68
C GLY A 283 24.87 5.07 17.53
N GLN A 284 23.84 5.24 16.71
CA GLN A 284 23.73 4.47 15.46
C GLN A 284 24.82 4.91 14.49
N LEU A 285 25.54 3.93 13.95
CA LEU A 285 26.55 4.15 12.94
C LEU A 285 25.97 3.76 11.57
N SER A 286 26.22 4.57 10.56
CA SER A 286 25.99 4.20 9.17
C SER A 286 27.28 3.67 8.56
N LEU A 287 27.18 2.75 7.64
CA LEU A 287 28.32 2.24 6.89
C LEU A 287 28.34 2.91 5.52
N ALA A 288 29.47 3.52 5.16
CA ALA A 288 29.76 3.93 3.80
C ALA A 288 30.66 2.89 3.14
N ALA A 289 30.32 2.44 1.96
CA ALA A 289 31.19 1.58 1.19
C ALA A 289 32.48 2.32 0.86
N VAL A 290 33.62 1.69 1.14
CA VAL A 290 34.92 2.25 0.82
C VAL A 290 35.47 1.53 -0.39
N THR A 291 35.96 2.31 -1.34
CA THR A 291 36.73 1.83 -2.45
C THR A 291 37.90 0.95 -1.96
N LYS A 292 38.03 -0.21 -2.57
CA LYS A 292 39.12 -1.12 -2.35
C LYS A 292 40.45 -0.36 -2.51
N ALA A 293 41.24 -0.26 -1.47
CA ALA A 293 42.47 0.54 -1.41
C ALA A 293 43.59 0.10 -2.42
N ASP A 294 43.35 -0.97 -3.18
CA ASP A 294 44.29 -1.57 -4.12
C ASP A 294 44.00 -1.28 -5.60
N ASP A 295 42.93 -0.57 -5.93
CA ASP A 295 42.63 -0.18 -7.32
C ASP A 295 42.40 1.34 -7.41
N PRO A 296 43.39 2.12 -7.86
CA PRO A 296 43.27 3.58 -7.96
C PRO A 296 42.30 4.06 -9.07
N ASN A 297 41.71 3.13 -9.82
CA ASN A 297 40.75 3.45 -10.88
C ASN A 297 39.31 2.99 -10.57
N SER A 298 39.05 2.32 -9.45
CA SER A 298 37.69 1.99 -9.04
C SER A 298 37.12 3.07 -8.12
N ILE A 299 36.95 4.27 -8.64
CA ILE A 299 36.16 5.29 -7.97
C ILE A 299 34.69 4.97 -8.26
N ILE A 300 34.10 4.09 -7.50
CA ILE A 300 32.65 4.09 -7.34
C ILE A 300 32.39 5.16 -6.29
N ASP A 301 32.08 6.36 -6.75
CA ASP A 301 31.66 7.43 -5.87
C ASP A 301 30.22 7.13 -5.39
N ILE A 302 30.11 6.29 -4.35
CA ILE A 302 28.83 6.01 -3.65
C ILE A 302 28.50 7.17 -2.68
N ALA A 303 29.33 8.20 -2.64
CA ALA A 303 29.11 9.37 -1.78
C ALA A 303 27.87 10.20 -2.14
N THR A 304 27.18 9.89 -3.24
CA THR A 304 25.97 10.61 -3.67
C THR A 304 24.75 9.74 -3.94
N ALA A 305 24.87 8.42 -3.98
CA ALA A 305 23.71 7.53 -3.99
C ALA A 305 23.51 6.92 -2.60
N THR A 306 22.91 7.68 -1.70
CA THR A 306 22.35 7.09 -0.49
C THR A 306 21.24 6.13 -0.92
N LEU A 307 21.01 5.06 -0.18
CA LEU A 307 19.88 4.13 -0.38
C LEU A 307 18.50 4.83 -0.40
N ASP A 308 18.47 6.10 0.01
CA ASP A 308 17.32 7.00 -0.08
C ASP A 308 17.18 7.65 -1.48
N ASP A 309 18.19 7.58 -2.35
CA ASP A 309 18.15 8.16 -3.70
C ASP A 309 17.64 7.17 -4.77
N LEU A 310 17.42 5.91 -4.43
CA LEU A 310 16.62 5.05 -5.29
C LEU A 310 15.18 5.56 -5.23
N PRO A 311 14.53 5.81 -6.39
CA PRO A 311 13.22 6.41 -6.39
C PRO A 311 12.25 5.53 -5.59
N THR A 312 11.89 6.01 -4.39
CA THR A 312 10.78 5.49 -3.58
C THR A 312 9.46 6.09 -4.05
N GLY A 313 9.54 7.01 -5.01
CA GLY A 313 8.46 7.80 -5.57
C GLY A 313 7.77 7.18 -6.77
N ASP A 314 7.15 8.02 -7.55
CA ASP A 314 6.42 7.67 -8.77
C ASP A 314 7.42 7.26 -9.86
N PRO A 315 7.38 6.03 -10.38
CA PRO A 315 8.28 5.59 -11.46
C PRO A 315 8.09 6.39 -12.75
N ASP A 316 6.97 7.08 -12.93
CA ASP A 316 6.70 7.88 -14.12
C ASP A 316 7.50 9.21 -14.15
N ASN A 317 8.04 9.63 -13.00
CA ASN A 317 8.92 10.82 -12.88
C ASN A 317 10.40 10.47 -12.76
N PHE A 318 10.77 9.22 -13.02
CA PHE A 318 12.15 8.73 -12.88
C PHE A 318 13.18 9.54 -13.68
N GLY A 319 12.86 9.95 -14.90
CA GLY A 319 13.75 10.75 -15.76
C GLY A 319 14.00 12.17 -15.27
N ASP A 320 13.05 12.76 -14.54
CA ASP A 320 13.14 14.13 -14.02
C ASP A 320 13.93 14.21 -12.70
N ASP A 321 13.88 13.15 -11.89
CA ASP A 321 14.48 13.10 -10.56
C ASP A 321 15.92 12.57 -10.55
N MET A 322 16.36 11.89 -11.63
CA MET A 322 17.68 11.25 -11.71
C MET A 322 18.64 12.03 -12.60
N SER A 323 19.58 12.73 -11.98
CA SER A 323 20.76 13.19 -12.69
C SER A 323 21.73 12.00 -12.87
N VAL A 324 21.78 11.46 -14.08
CA VAL A 324 22.75 10.41 -14.43
C VAL A 324 24.15 11.01 -14.37
N ALA A 325 25.02 10.50 -13.48
CA ALA A 325 26.34 11.06 -13.25
C ALA A 325 27.24 10.90 -14.51
N GLY A 326 28.20 11.81 -14.71
CA GLY A 326 29.06 11.81 -15.88
C GLY A 326 30.00 10.59 -15.92
N GLY A 327 29.68 9.61 -16.72
CA GLY A 327 30.32 8.28 -16.85
C GLY A 327 29.28 7.20 -17.02
N ASP A 328 28.04 7.47 -16.60
CA ASP A 328 26.91 6.58 -16.81
C ASP A 328 26.24 6.88 -18.14
N LEU A 329 25.72 5.85 -18.81
CA LEU A 329 25.03 5.99 -20.09
C LEU A 329 23.52 5.92 -19.91
N MET A 330 23.04 4.88 -19.28
CA MET A 330 21.62 4.62 -19.08
C MET A 330 21.37 3.99 -17.74
N TRP A 331 20.24 4.29 -17.17
CA TRP A 331 19.74 3.65 -15.97
C TRP A 331 18.33 3.11 -16.21
N PHE A 332 18.14 1.81 -15.99
CA PHE A 332 16.84 1.17 -16.07
C PHE A 332 16.37 0.78 -14.67
N ILE A 333 15.11 1.03 -14.38
CA ILE A 333 14.42 0.52 -13.18
C ILE A 333 13.19 -0.32 -13.56
N SER A 334 12.77 -1.20 -12.68
CA SER A 334 11.48 -1.90 -12.82
C SER A 334 10.32 -0.90 -12.70
N SER A 335 9.22 -1.15 -13.41
CA SER A 335 8.04 -0.26 -13.42
C SER A 335 7.30 -0.19 -12.07
N SER A 336 7.64 -1.04 -11.12
CA SER A 336 7.10 -1.01 -9.76
C SER A 336 8.06 -1.67 -8.79
N ARG A 337 7.95 -1.30 -7.50
CA ARG A 337 8.81 -1.82 -6.44
C ARG A 337 8.61 -3.31 -6.20
N GLY A 338 9.66 -3.99 -5.77
CA GLY A 338 9.64 -5.38 -5.35
C GLY A 338 10.66 -6.27 -6.04
N ALA A 339 11.00 -7.38 -5.43
CA ALA A 339 11.96 -8.37 -5.92
C ALA A 339 11.56 -9.06 -7.24
N TRP A 340 10.38 -8.79 -7.77
CA TRP A 340 9.97 -9.30 -9.08
C TRP A 340 10.80 -8.68 -10.21
N GLY A 341 11.30 -7.47 -9.99
CA GLY A 341 12.15 -6.76 -10.93
C GLY A 341 13.50 -7.45 -11.13
N ASP A 342 14.01 -8.21 -10.15
CA ASP A 342 15.22 -9.04 -10.29
C ASP A 342 15.03 -10.17 -11.33
N GLU A 343 13.80 -10.45 -11.71
CA GLU A 343 13.43 -11.40 -12.76
C GLU A 343 13.30 -10.71 -14.15
N ILE A 344 13.82 -9.50 -14.29
CA ILE A 344 13.88 -8.74 -15.54
C ILE A 344 15.32 -8.64 -16.02
N ARG A 345 15.51 -8.58 -17.33
CA ARG A 345 16.78 -8.21 -17.97
C ARG A 345 16.52 -7.46 -19.26
N VAL A 346 17.45 -6.60 -19.63
CA VAL A 346 17.40 -5.85 -20.88
C VAL A 346 18.62 -6.15 -21.75
N ALA A 347 18.45 -6.05 -23.04
CA ALA A 347 19.57 -6.03 -23.99
C ALA A 347 19.43 -4.79 -24.87
N ILE A 348 20.54 -4.14 -25.15
CA ILE A 348 20.62 -3.00 -26.04
C ILE A 348 21.36 -3.48 -27.31
N ILE A 349 20.77 -3.25 -28.48
CA ILE A 349 21.32 -3.62 -29.76
C ILE A 349 21.39 -2.37 -30.60
N ASP A 350 22.57 -1.93 -30.91
CA ASP A 350 22.88 -0.82 -31.80
C ASP A 350 23.05 -1.27 -33.25
N GLN A 351 23.24 -0.32 -34.16
CA GLN A 351 23.37 -0.60 -35.58
C GLN A 351 24.60 -1.47 -35.93
N PRO A 352 25.81 -1.24 -35.40
CA PRO A 352 26.96 -2.10 -35.65
C PRO A 352 26.85 -3.49 -35.05
N THR A 353 26.33 -3.60 -33.83
CA THR A 353 26.06 -4.91 -33.20
C THR A 353 25.06 -5.72 -34.04
N GLN A 354 24.10 -5.07 -34.65
CA GLN A 354 23.20 -5.68 -35.63
C GLN A 354 23.95 -6.21 -36.86
N GLN A 355 24.87 -5.47 -37.39
CA GLN A 355 25.68 -5.92 -38.53
C GLN A 355 26.57 -7.10 -38.17
N ASP A 356 27.16 -7.10 -36.98
CA ASP A 356 27.97 -8.20 -36.48
C ASP A 356 27.11 -9.45 -36.20
N LEU A 357 25.90 -9.28 -35.66
CA LEU A 357 24.91 -10.34 -35.49
C LEU A 357 24.45 -10.94 -36.84
N LEU A 358 24.32 -10.11 -37.88
CA LEU A 358 23.95 -10.57 -39.21
C LEU A 358 25.13 -11.25 -39.98
N TYR A 359 26.38 -10.85 -39.74
CA TYR A 359 27.54 -11.29 -40.53
C TYR A 359 28.51 -12.22 -39.80
N GLY A 360 28.50 -12.32 -38.49
CA GLY A 360 29.47 -13.08 -37.71
C GLY A 360 28.96 -13.94 -36.58
N VAL A 361 27.78 -13.67 -36.08
CA VAL A 361 27.18 -14.42 -35.00
C VAL A 361 26.17 -15.41 -35.57
N THR A 362 26.54 -16.67 -35.50
CA THR A 362 25.68 -17.81 -35.86
C THR A 362 24.44 -17.80 -34.96
N ASN A 363 23.36 -18.45 -35.40
CA ASN A 363 22.07 -18.66 -34.65
C ASN A 363 22.22 -19.20 -33.20
N ASP A 364 23.42 -19.22 -32.66
CA ASP A 364 23.82 -19.74 -31.35
C ASP A 364 24.26 -18.64 -30.37
N THR A 365 23.97 -17.34 -30.60
CA THR A 365 24.19 -16.34 -29.54
C THR A 365 23.24 -16.64 -28.39
N PRO A 366 23.75 -17.06 -27.22
CA PRO A 366 22.91 -17.52 -26.15
C PRO A 366 21.93 -16.44 -25.70
N GLY A 367 20.65 -16.71 -25.87
CA GLY A 367 19.59 -15.95 -25.26
C GLY A 367 18.84 -14.93 -26.12
N LEU A 368 19.26 -14.63 -27.35
CA LEU A 368 18.47 -13.80 -28.26
C LEU A 368 17.42 -14.62 -29.02
N PRO A 369 16.14 -14.25 -29.01
CA PRO A 369 15.10 -14.99 -29.72
C PRO A 369 15.30 -14.88 -31.26
N SER A 370 15.13 -15.99 -31.97
CA SER A 370 15.23 -16.00 -33.45
C SER A 370 14.21 -15.07 -34.14
N GLU A 371 13.14 -14.73 -33.46
CA GLU A 371 12.10 -13.80 -33.94
C GLU A 371 12.61 -12.35 -33.99
N VAL A 372 13.56 -11.99 -33.12
CA VAL A 372 14.20 -10.68 -33.13
C VAL A 372 15.03 -10.48 -34.40
N PHE A 373 15.77 -11.51 -34.86
CA PHE A 373 16.62 -11.45 -36.03
C PHE A 373 15.86 -11.20 -37.34
N SER A 374 14.62 -11.66 -37.44
CA SER A 374 13.81 -11.48 -38.67
C SER A 374 13.19 -10.09 -38.80
N SER A 375 13.11 -9.33 -37.69
CA SER A 375 12.51 -7.99 -37.68
C SER A 375 13.51 -6.82 -37.70
N ILE A 376 14.79 -7.10 -37.48
CA ILE A 376 15.83 -6.07 -37.28
C ILE A 376 16.24 -5.39 -38.60
N ASP A 377 16.19 -6.09 -39.74
CA ASP A 377 16.82 -5.72 -41.01
C ASP A 377 16.32 -4.40 -41.65
N SER A 378 15.31 -3.75 -41.09
CA SER A 378 14.74 -2.52 -41.65
C SER A 378 14.48 -1.40 -40.64
N GLN A 379 14.93 -1.53 -39.40
CA GLN A 379 14.46 -0.65 -38.33
C GLN A 379 15.51 0.35 -37.80
N LEU A 380 16.79 0.10 -37.93
CA LEU A 380 17.84 1.00 -37.45
C LEU A 380 18.47 1.75 -38.63
N GLU A 381 17.97 2.95 -38.89
CA GLU A 381 18.44 3.75 -40.07
C GLU A 381 19.55 4.75 -39.71
N LYS A 382 19.65 5.15 -38.43
CA LYS A 382 20.57 6.19 -37.98
C LYS A 382 21.49 5.67 -36.87
N ALA A 383 22.67 6.27 -36.74
CA ALA A 383 23.63 5.92 -35.69
C ALA A 383 23.11 6.07 -34.26
N ASN A 384 22.15 6.96 -34.04
CA ASN A 384 21.53 7.21 -32.73
C ASN A 384 20.36 6.27 -32.45
N ASP A 385 19.99 5.39 -33.40
CA ASP A 385 18.89 4.46 -33.26
C ASP A 385 19.38 3.12 -32.68
N PHE A 386 18.64 2.56 -31.73
CA PHE A 386 18.94 1.29 -31.11
C PHE A 386 17.68 0.53 -30.69
N LEU A 387 17.82 -0.75 -30.46
CA LEU A 387 16.73 -1.59 -29.93
C LEU A 387 16.96 -1.87 -28.44
N VAL A 388 15.89 -1.76 -27.67
CA VAL A 388 15.85 -2.22 -26.29
C VAL A 388 14.94 -3.45 -26.21
N ILE A 389 15.50 -4.58 -25.85
CA ILE A 389 14.78 -5.85 -25.71
C ILE A 389 14.63 -6.13 -24.23
N VAL A 390 13.39 -6.26 -23.76
CA VAL A 390 13.07 -6.61 -22.39
C VAL A 390 12.68 -8.07 -22.30
N GLN A 391 13.36 -8.82 -21.44
CA GLN A 391 12.98 -10.18 -21.07
C GLN A 391 12.62 -10.27 -19.62
N ALA A 392 11.61 -11.08 -19.32
CA ALA A 392 11.22 -11.36 -17.95
C ALA A 392 11.01 -12.87 -17.75
N LYS A 393 11.26 -13.34 -16.54
CA LYS A 393 10.88 -14.68 -16.12
C LYS A 393 9.43 -14.65 -15.63
N ALA A 394 8.63 -15.59 -16.08
CA ALA A 394 7.33 -15.79 -15.47
C ALA A 394 7.51 -16.32 -14.04
N GLN A 395 6.67 -15.81 -13.12
CA GLN A 395 6.69 -16.23 -11.72
C GLN A 395 6.81 -17.75 -11.59
N ARG A 396 7.81 -18.23 -10.85
CA ARG A 396 8.15 -19.65 -10.65
C ARG A 396 8.67 -20.41 -11.87
N LYS A 397 8.96 -19.75 -12.95
CA LYS A 397 9.64 -20.35 -14.09
C LYS A 397 11.05 -19.80 -14.16
N ASN A 398 12.01 -20.67 -14.47
CA ASN A 398 13.40 -20.24 -14.62
C ASN A 398 13.77 -20.09 -16.10
N THR A 399 12.79 -19.73 -16.93
CA THR A 399 13.00 -19.52 -18.36
C THR A 399 12.72 -18.06 -18.71
N TRP A 400 13.67 -17.41 -19.34
CA TRP A 400 13.51 -16.08 -19.88
C TRP A 400 12.55 -16.10 -21.08
N SER A 401 11.70 -15.10 -21.18
CA SER A 401 10.83 -14.86 -22.34
C SER A 401 10.87 -13.39 -22.71
N THR A 402 11.01 -13.08 -23.99
CA THR A 402 10.89 -11.71 -24.48
C THR A 402 9.46 -11.22 -24.27
N VAL A 403 9.33 -10.08 -23.59
CA VAL A 403 8.04 -9.46 -23.24
C VAL A 403 7.81 -8.19 -24.02
N GLU A 404 8.86 -7.40 -24.28
CA GLU A 404 8.78 -6.13 -24.99
C GLU A 404 10.02 -5.93 -25.88
N ILE A 405 9.84 -5.23 -26.98
CA ILE A 405 10.91 -4.79 -27.87
C ILE A 405 10.60 -3.35 -28.30
N PHE A 406 11.55 -2.44 -28.08
CA PHE A 406 11.40 -1.04 -28.40
C PHE A 406 12.46 -0.64 -29.45
N ASN A 407 12.03 0.04 -30.50
CA ASN A 407 12.89 0.71 -31.45
C ASN A 407 12.92 2.19 -31.10
N VAL A 408 14.03 2.65 -30.57
CA VAL A 408 14.17 3.96 -29.92
C VAL A 408 15.43 4.68 -30.40
N SER A 409 15.56 5.95 -30.01
CA SER A 409 16.70 6.80 -30.36
C SER A 409 17.18 7.58 -29.14
N SER A 410 18.48 7.86 -29.06
CA SER A 410 19.06 8.80 -28.09
C SER A 410 18.75 10.27 -28.42
N ASP A 411 18.32 10.59 -29.67
CA ASP A 411 17.97 11.95 -30.08
C ASP A 411 16.55 12.33 -29.61
N PRO A 412 16.40 13.35 -28.77
CA PRO A 412 15.08 13.83 -28.29
C PRO A 412 14.15 14.29 -29.42
N ASN A 413 14.70 14.64 -30.58
CA ASN A 413 13.92 15.09 -31.73
C ASN A 413 13.66 13.98 -32.79
N ALA A 414 14.05 12.74 -32.49
CA ALA A 414 13.81 11.62 -33.39
C ALA A 414 12.32 11.33 -33.51
N LEU A 415 11.84 11.22 -34.73
CA LEU A 415 10.46 10.89 -35.08
C LEU A 415 10.44 9.67 -35.98
N ASP A 416 9.40 8.86 -35.89
CA ASP A 416 9.10 7.80 -36.86
C ASP A 416 8.42 8.37 -38.11
N ASP A 417 8.14 7.51 -39.09
CA ASP A 417 7.46 7.90 -40.36
C ASP A 417 6.05 8.48 -40.15
N THR A 418 5.47 8.25 -38.98
CA THR A 418 4.13 8.76 -38.62
C THR A 418 4.18 10.07 -37.81
N GLY A 419 5.39 10.54 -37.48
CA GLY A 419 5.61 11.75 -36.68
C GLY A 419 5.52 11.52 -35.19
N THR A 420 5.51 10.26 -34.73
CA THR A 420 5.52 9.91 -33.30
C THR A 420 6.97 9.92 -32.79
N THR A 421 7.18 10.38 -31.54
CA THR A 421 8.52 10.41 -30.93
C THR A 421 9.13 9.02 -30.83
N ARG A 422 10.44 8.93 -31.12
CA ARG A 422 11.26 7.74 -30.88
C ARG A 422 12.25 7.91 -29.75
N TYR A 423 12.21 9.03 -29.04
CA TYR A 423 13.09 9.29 -27.93
C TYR A 423 12.91 8.23 -26.83
N VAL A 424 14.00 7.62 -26.41
CA VAL A 424 14.01 6.42 -25.56
C VAL A 424 13.23 6.61 -24.26
N GLU A 425 13.44 7.72 -23.54
CA GLU A 425 12.72 7.99 -22.30
C GLU A 425 11.22 8.18 -22.55
N SER A 426 10.85 8.94 -23.58
CA SER A 426 9.44 9.17 -23.90
C SER A 426 8.73 7.89 -24.32
N VAL A 427 9.37 7.02 -25.10
CA VAL A 427 8.76 5.78 -25.58
C VAL A 427 8.66 4.76 -24.45
N ILE A 428 9.77 4.46 -23.79
CA ILE A 428 9.79 3.40 -22.76
C ILE A 428 8.97 3.81 -21.54
N ASN A 429 9.15 5.04 -21.03
CA ASN A 429 8.47 5.45 -19.80
C ASN A 429 6.95 5.57 -19.95
N GLN A 430 6.43 5.79 -21.18
CA GLN A 430 5.00 5.86 -21.44
C GLN A 430 4.36 4.53 -21.83
N THR A 431 5.14 3.61 -22.44
CA THR A 431 4.55 2.42 -23.06
C THR A 431 4.93 1.10 -22.40
N SER A 432 6.09 1.02 -21.73
CA SER A 432 6.53 -0.22 -21.10
C SER A 432 5.69 -0.59 -19.88
N GLU A 433 5.29 -1.85 -19.79
CA GLU A 433 4.66 -2.43 -18.60
C GLU A 433 5.72 -2.93 -17.58
N TYR A 434 7.00 -3.05 -17.98
CA TYR A 434 8.04 -3.71 -17.19
C TYR A 434 9.13 -2.78 -16.68
N VAL A 435 9.56 -1.79 -17.48
CA VAL A 435 10.73 -0.98 -17.17
C VAL A 435 10.50 0.51 -17.38
N ARG A 436 11.31 1.31 -16.71
CA ARG A 436 11.49 2.75 -16.97
C ARG A 436 12.97 3.01 -17.20
N VAL A 437 13.30 4.08 -17.93
CA VAL A 437 14.66 4.41 -18.30
C VAL A 437 14.95 5.89 -18.12
N ALA A 438 16.16 6.21 -17.69
CA ALA A 438 16.75 7.53 -17.75
C ALA A 438 18.09 7.44 -18.48
N ILE A 439 18.41 8.43 -19.33
CA ILE A 439 19.67 8.47 -20.06
C ILE A 439 20.53 9.67 -19.63
N SER A 440 21.85 9.48 -19.74
CA SER A 440 22.79 10.54 -19.42
C SER A 440 22.69 11.69 -20.41
N SER A 441 22.86 12.92 -19.90
CA SER A 441 23.00 14.10 -20.75
C SER A 441 24.17 13.99 -21.79
N ASN A 442 25.15 13.17 -21.48
CA ASN A 442 26.28 12.91 -22.37
C ASN A 442 25.91 12.00 -23.55
N LEU A 443 24.86 11.21 -23.43
CA LEU A 443 24.36 10.31 -24.46
C LEU A 443 23.27 10.95 -25.33
N ILE A 444 22.68 12.05 -24.90
CA ILE A 444 21.61 12.71 -25.65
C ILE A 444 22.13 13.21 -27.00
N GLY A 445 21.61 12.63 -28.07
CA GLY A 445 21.97 12.98 -29.42
C GLY A 445 23.29 12.39 -29.92
N ASP A 446 24.01 11.63 -29.10
CA ASP A 446 25.23 10.94 -29.43
C ASP A 446 25.02 9.49 -29.85
N ASP A 447 26.01 8.93 -30.54
CA ASP A 447 26.01 7.55 -30.99
C ASP A 447 26.21 6.59 -29.81
N VAL A 448 25.23 5.76 -29.55
CA VAL A 448 25.26 4.73 -28.52
C VAL A 448 26.36 3.70 -28.75
N ASP A 449 26.76 3.56 -30.03
CA ASP A 449 27.72 2.56 -30.53
C ASP A 449 29.08 2.62 -29.82
N ALA A 450 29.69 3.78 -29.74
CA ALA A 450 31.05 3.92 -29.21
C ALA A 450 31.12 3.60 -27.70
N ALA A 451 30.03 3.85 -26.98
CA ALA A 451 29.94 3.65 -25.55
C ALA A 451 29.57 2.20 -25.17
N VAL A 452 28.62 1.59 -25.89
CA VAL A 452 28.17 0.22 -25.64
C VAL A 452 29.11 -0.83 -26.21
N GLN A 453 29.81 -0.55 -27.31
CA GLN A 453 30.77 -1.48 -27.93
C GLN A 453 32.00 -1.75 -27.05
N ALA A 454 32.48 -0.78 -26.32
CA ALA A 454 33.60 -1.00 -25.38
C ALA A 454 33.21 -2.07 -24.35
N HIS A 455 31.97 -2.13 -23.97
CA HIS A 455 31.43 -3.13 -23.05
C HIS A 455 31.22 -4.50 -23.71
N LEU A 456 30.59 -4.54 -24.86
CA LEU A 456 30.35 -5.80 -25.60
C LEU A 456 31.65 -6.51 -25.96
N ALA A 457 32.73 -5.77 -26.23
CA ALA A 457 34.06 -6.33 -26.51
C ALA A 457 34.70 -7.03 -25.30
N THR A 458 34.31 -6.72 -24.06
CA THR A 458 34.82 -7.33 -22.85
C THR A 458 33.96 -8.50 -22.37
N LEU A 459 32.66 -8.58 -22.76
CA LEU A 459 31.75 -9.65 -22.43
C LEU A 459 31.83 -10.76 -23.48
N SER A 460 32.57 -11.80 -23.20
CA SER A 460 32.75 -12.93 -24.14
C SER A 460 31.51 -13.83 -24.33
N ALA A 461 30.33 -13.55 -23.73
CA ALA A 461 29.18 -14.45 -23.84
C ALA A 461 27.78 -13.92 -23.44
N ASP A 462 27.60 -12.73 -22.89
CA ASP A 462 26.25 -12.33 -22.41
C ASP A 462 25.97 -10.85 -22.73
N VAL A 463 25.02 -10.61 -23.63
CA VAL A 463 24.53 -9.28 -24.02
C VAL A 463 23.42 -8.76 -23.09
N TRP A 464 23.15 -9.46 -21.99
CA TRP A 464 22.03 -9.19 -21.13
C TRP A 464 22.45 -8.45 -19.85
N TYR A 465 21.81 -7.31 -19.61
CA TYR A 465 21.92 -6.56 -18.37
C TYR A 465 20.80 -7.02 -17.41
N ASN A 466 21.18 -7.73 -16.36
CA ASN A 466 20.22 -8.26 -15.38
C ASN A 466 19.92 -7.21 -14.31
N PHE A 467 18.65 -7.00 -14.01
CA PHE A 467 18.24 -6.16 -12.89
C PHE A 467 18.58 -6.80 -11.55
N GLY A 468 18.77 -5.99 -10.56
CA GLY A 468 19.01 -6.40 -9.17
C GLY A 468 18.48 -5.39 -8.17
N ASP A 469 18.61 -5.73 -6.87
CA ASP A 469 18.27 -4.86 -5.73
C ASP A 469 16.79 -4.59 -5.49
N GLY A 470 15.91 -5.29 -6.22
CA GLY A 470 14.48 -5.26 -5.96
C GLY A 470 14.13 -5.82 -4.58
N PHE A 471 13.40 -5.07 -3.78
CA PHE A 471 13.05 -5.48 -2.42
C PHE A 471 11.56 -5.31 -2.14
N ASN A 472 10.95 -6.34 -1.55
CA ASN A 472 9.51 -6.36 -1.24
C ASN A 472 9.13 -5.59 0.03
N GLY A 473 10.12 -5.03 0.74
CA GLY A 473 9.95 -4.40 2.03
C GLY A 473 9.86 -5.38 3.19
N THR A 474 9.99 -4.87 4.39
CA THR A 474 9.92 -5.62 5.64
C THR A 474 8.46 -5.73 6.12
N GLY A 475 7.86 -6.91 5.99
CA GLY A 475 6.50 -7.15 6.49
C GLY A 475 5.39 -6.83 5.49
N LEU A 476 4.27 -6.36 5.99
CA LEU A 476 3.12 -5.94 5.18
C LEU A 476 3.09 -4.41 5.11
N ALA A 477 2.53 -3.88 4.01
CA ALA A 477 2.21 -2.47 3.91
C ALA A 477 1.43 -1.98 5.13
N ASP A 478 1.75 -0.80 5.61
CA ASP A 478 1.15 -0.26 6.82
C ASP A 478 -0.30 0.21 6.59
N ASP A 479 -1.01 0.48 7.70
CA ASP A 479 -2.41 0.90 7.64
C ASP A 479 -2.58 2.27 6.97
N GLY A 480 -1.60 3.17 7.09
CA GLY A 480 -1.63 4.49 6.45
C GLY A 480 -1.61 4.39 4.94
N ASN A 481 -0.72 3.58 4.38
CA ASN A 481 -0.64 3.33 2.95
C ASN A 481 -1.90 2.67 2.40
N ILE A 482 -2.49 1.74 3.15
CA ILE A 482 -3.74 1.09 2.78
C ILE A 482 -4.91 2.09 2.79
N ILE A 483 -4.99 2.94 3.79
CA ILE A 483 -6.01 4.00 3.89
C ILE A 483 -5.87 4.97 2.72
N ASN A 484 -4.66 5.45 2.45
CA ASN A 484 -4.40 6.36 1.32
C ASN A 484 -4.83 5.73 -0.01
N ALA A 485 -4.58 4.43 -0.20
CA ALA A 485 -5.00 3.72 -1.41
C ALA A 485 -6.53 3.60 -1.54
N TYR A 486 -7.27 3.41 -0.45
CA TYR A 486 -8.73 3.47 -0.50
C TYR A 486 -9.24 4.90 -0.70
N ARG A 487 -8.56 5.92 -0.16
CA ARG A 487 -8.90 7.34 -0.32
C ARG A 487 -8.72 7.85 -1.76
N LEU A 488 -7.94 7.16 -2.61
CA LEU A 488 -7.93 7.44 -4.06
C LEU A 488 -9.33 7.37 -4.69
N TYR A 489 -10.25 6.64 -4.08
CA TYR A 489 -11.64 6.48 -4.53
C TYR A 489 -12.62 7.38 -3.78
N GLU A 490 -12.17 8.42 -3.07
CA GLU A 490 -13.03 9.30 -2.27
C GLU A 490 -13.96 10.15 -3.13
N ASN A 491 -13.49 10.63 -4.27
CA ASN A 491 -14.28 11.48 -5.15
C ASN A 491 -15.28 10.67 -5.99
N SER A 492 -16.57 10.82 -5.68
CA SER A 492 -17.66 10.14 -6.40
C SER A 492 -17.93 10.71 -7.81
N GLU A 493 -17.44 11.92 -8.11
CA GLU A 493 -17.58 12.53 -9.44
C GLU A 493 -16.51 12.00 -10.41
N GLU A 494 -15.34 11.58 -9.89
CA GLU A 494 -14.25 11.06 -10.69
C GLU A 494 -14.42 9.58 -11.02
N ILE A 495 -14.84 8.78 -10.05
CA ILE A 495 -14.90 7.33 -10.21
C ILE A 495 -16.15 6.72 -9.59
N ASP A 496 -16.85 5.94 -10.42
CA ASP A 496 -18.04 5.22 -10.01
C ASP A 496 -17.68 3.89 -9.33
N VAL A 497 -17.93 3.79 -8.02
CA VAL A 497 -17.76 2.55 -7.25
C VAL A 497 -18.96 2.33 -6.34
N ASN A 498 -19.27 1.06 -6.05
CA ASN A 498 -20.44 0.70 -5.25
C ASN A 498 -20.10 -0.15 -4.03
N LEU A 499 -19.02 -0.95 -4.09
CA LEU A 499 -18.65 -1.92 -3.07
C LEU A 499 -17.19 -1.76 -2.70
N PHE A 500 -16.91 -1.48 -1.43
CA PHE A 500 -15.56 -1.54 -0.87
C PHE A 500 -15.35 -2.86 -0.16
N ILE A 501 -14.28 -3.56 -0.52
CA ILE A 501 -13.96 -4.90 -0.03
C ILE A 501 -12.80 -4.80 0.96
N ASP A 502 -13.03 -5.14 2.22
CA ASP A 502 -12.05 -5.06 3.30
C ASP A 502 -10.88 -6.04 3.14
N SER A 503 -11.16 -7.27 2.71
CA SER A 503 -10.14 -8.33 2.58
C SER A 503 -9.28 -8.54 3.84
N GLY A 504 -9.92 -8.54 5.03
CA GLY A 504 -9.26 -8.87 6.28
C GLY A 504 -8.22 -7.87 6.78
N LYS A 505 -8.37 -6.60 6.45
CA LYS A 505 -7.49 -5.51 6.91
C LYS A 505 -7.64 -5.27 8.43
N SER A 506 -6.82 -4.38 8.96
CA SER A 506 -6.83 -3.97 10.37
C SER A 506 -8.13 -3.27 10.78
N ASP A 507 -8.36 -3.11 12.07
CA ASP A 507 -9.53 -2.42 12.59
C ASP A 507 -9.50 -0.90 12.31
N THR A 508 -8.31 -0.32 12.19
CA THR A 508 -8.10 1.08 11.78
C THR A 508 -8.58 1.30 10.35
N VAL A 509 -8.14 0.43 9.42
CA VAL A 509 -8.57 0.49 8.01
C VAL A 509 -10.08 0.28 7.88
N LYS A 510 -10.67 -0.66 8.65
CA LYS A 510 -12.14 -0.86 8.66
C LYS A 510 -12.89 0.39 9.08
N SER A 511 -12.39 1.09 10.09
CA SER A 511 -13.01 2.33 10.58
C SER A 511 -12.94 3.44 9.54
N ASP A 512 -11.84 3.56 8.82
CA ASP A 512 -11.71 4.52 7.72
C ASP A 512 -12.61 4.15 6.53
N LEU A 513 -12.70 2.87 6.15
CA LEU A 513 -13.62 2.41 5.11
C LEU A 513 -15.09 2.73 5.43
N ILE A 514 -15.48 2.64 6.70
CA ILE A 514 -16.82 3.06 7.13
C ILE A 514 -17.00 4.56 6.90
N SER A 515 -16.04 5.37 7.35
CA SER A 515 -16.07 6.83 7.19
C SER A 515 -16.11 7.24 5.73
N LEU A 516 -15.27 6.61 4.89
CA LEU A 516 -15.25 6.84 3.45
C LEU A 516 -16.62 6.56 2.78
N CYS A 517 -17.28 5.46 3.17
CA CYS A 517 -18.62 5.16 2.64
C CYS A 517 -19.70 6.13 3.16
N GLU A 518 -19.56 6.66 4.39
CA GLU A 518 -20.45 7.68 4.94
C GLU A 518 -20.24 9.06 4.32
N GLU A 519 -19.03 9.38 3.90
CA GLU A 519 -18.69 10.60 3.18
C GLU A 519 -19.20 10.55 1.73
N ARG A 520 -18.98 9.43 1.02
CA ARG A 520 -19.40 9.26 -0.37
C ARG A 520 -20.92 9.13 -0.55
N LEU A 521 -21.62 8.46 0.34
CA LEU A 521 -23.06 8.18 0.32
C LEU A 521 -23.56 7.31 -0.86
N ASP A 522 -22.73 6.93 -1.81
CA ASP A 522 -23.09 6.16 -3.03
C ASP A 522 -22.60 4.71 -3.04
N CYS A 523 -21.95 4.26 -1.98
CA CYS A 523 -21.28 2.97 -1.88
C CYS A 523 -21.52 2.27 -0.54
N MET A 524 -21.02 1.04 -0.39
CA MET A 524 -21.17 0.23 0.81
C MET A 524 -19.90 -0.58 1.10
N ALA A 525 -19.41 -0.57 2.34
CA ALA A 525 -18.31 -1.40 2.79
C ALA A 525 -18.76 -2.82 3.17
N ILE A 526 -17.98 -3.81 2.75
CA ILE A 526 -18.13 -5.22 3.11
C ILE A 526 -16.94 -5.62 3.97
N LEU A 527 -17.18 -5.81 5.26
CA LEU A 527 -16.14 -5.96 6.28
C LEU A 527 -16.04 -7.40 6.78
N ASP A 528 -14.83 -7.80 7.12
CA ASP A 528 -14.50 -9.09 7.71
C ASP A 528 -14.24 -8.97 9.22
N CYS A 529 -14.58 -10.03 9.94
CA CYS A 529 -14.15 -10.18 11.32
C CYS A 529 -12.68 -10.61 11.40
N PRO A 530 -11.92 -10.19 12.43
CA PRO A 530 -10.52 -10.55 12.61
C PRO A 530 -10.30 -12.07 12.68
N LYS A 531 -9.27 -12.55 12.00
CA LYS A 531 -8.90 -13.98 11.89
C LYS A 531 -8.62 -14.63 13.24
N ASN A 532 -7.91 -13.90 14.10
CA ASN A 532 -7.48 -14.36 15.42
C ASN A 532 -8.64 -14.57 16.43
N LEU A 533 -9.80 -13.92 16.19
CA LEU A 533 -10.98 -14.08 17.06
C LEU A 533 -11.80 -15.33 16.69
N ILE A 534 -11.57 -15.89 15.50
CA ILE A 534 -12.31 -17.05 14.98
C ILE A 534 -11.44 -18.32 15.02
N LEU A 535 -10.27 -18.28 14.42
CA LEU A 535 -9.38 -19.43 14.37
C LEU A 535 -8.77 -19.69 15.77
N ASN A 536 -8.75 -20.95 16.18
CA ASN A 536 -8.23 -21.44 17.45
C ASN A 536 -8.99 -20.98 18.71
N ASN A 537 -10.22 -20.41 18.56
CA ASN A 537 -11.05 -19.94 19.68
C ASN A 537 -12.31 -20.81 19.90
N ARG A 538 -12.19 -22.09 19.72
CA ARG A 538 -13.31 -23.04 19.71
C ARG A 538 -14.27 -22.90 20.89
N GLY A 539 -15.51 -22.53 20.57
CA GLY A 539 -16.61 -22.33 21.53
C GLY A 539 -16.81 -20.90 22.01
N ASN A 540 -15.84 -20.01 21.78
CA ASN A 540 -15.91 -18.60 22.18
C ASN A 540 -16.05 -17.63 20.99
N GLU A 541 -16.07 -18.14 19.76
CA GLU A 541 -16.03 -17.33 18.54
C GLU A 541 -17.14 -16.26 18.54
N ALA A 542 -18.37 -16.64 18.85
CA ALA A 542 -19.51 -15.72 18.83
C ALA A 542 -19.39 -14.62 19.89
N LEU A 543 -18.87 -14.95 21.07
CA LEU A 543 -18.68 -13.99 22.15
C LEU A 543 -17.54 -13.03 21.86
N ASN A 544 -16.42 -13.55 21.37
CA ASN A 544 -15.27 -12.74 20.96
C ASN A 544 -15.65 -11.74 19.87
N LEU A 545 -16.42 -12.20 18.86
CA LEU A 545 -16.87 -11.34 17.78
C LEU A 545 -17.86 -10.27 18.24
N ARG A 546 -18.78 -10.62 19.16
CA ARG A 546 -19.70 -9.66 19.78
C ARG A 546 -18.93 -8.57 20.52
N ASP A 547 -17.97 -8.98 21.35
CA ASP A 547 -17.21 -8.05 22.20
C ASP A 547 -16.32 -7.14 21.33
N TRP A 548 -15.64 -7.69 20.34
CA TRP A 548 -14.89 -6.92 19.37
C TRP A 548 -15.78 -5.93 18.60
N ARG A 549 -16.95 -6.38 18.12
CA ARG A 549 -17.90 -5.51 17.40
C ARG A 549 -18.35 -4.33 18.27
N ASN A 550 -18.58 -4.55 19.54
CA ASN A 550 -19.13 -3.54 20.44
C ASN A 550 -18.05 -2.64 21.05
N MET A 551 -16.86 -3.16 21.32
CA MET A 551 -15.79 -2.44 22.02
C MET A 551 -14.76 -1.80 21.09
N THR A 552 -14.45 -2.45 19.95
CA THR A 552 -13.40 -2.00 19.04
C THR A 552 -13.97 -1.20 17.88
N ILE A 553 -14.85 -1.80 17.09
CA ILE A 553 -15.44 -1.09 15.95
C ILE A 553 -16.51 -0.10 16.40
N GLY A 554 -17.42 -0.47 17.31
CA GLY A 554 -18.40 0.41 17.96
C GLY A 554 -19.38 1.18 17.04
N THR A 555 -19.00 1.47 15.81
CA THR A 555 -19.71 2.34 14.86
C THR A 555 -21.06 1.76 14.44
N SER A 556 -22.10 2.61 14.41
CA SER A 556 -23.45 2.26 14.00
C SER A 556 -23.79 2.93 12.67
N THR A 557 -23.67 2.21 11.57
CA THR A 557 -23.89 2.72 10.22
C THR A 557 -24.69 1.77 9.35
N SER A 558 -25.39 2.32 8.39
CA SER A 558 -26.07 1.52 7.36
C SER A 558 -25.21 1.33 6.09
N TYR A 559 -24.08 2.05 5.98
CA TYR A 559 -23.18 1.99 4.82
C TYR A 559 -22.14 0.88 4.91
N ALA A 560 -22.18 0.05 5.94
CA ALA A 560 -21.31 -1.10 6.09
C ALA A 560 -22.09 -2.36 6.49
N SER A 561 -21.58 -3.53 6.07
CA SER A 561 -22.04 -4.86 6.45
C SER A 561 -20.89 -5.73 6.92
N LEU A 562 -21.07 -6.45 8.00
CA LEU A 562 -20.03 -7.24 8.67
C LEU A 562 -20.34 -8.73 8.60
N TYR A 563 -19.33 -9.55 8.25
CA TYR A 563 -19.46 -11.00 8.09
C TYR A 563 -18.53 -11.77 9.02
N GLY A 564 -19.12 -12.74 9.75
CA GLY A 564 -18.47 -13.40 10.88
C GLY A 564 -17.88 -14.77 10.58
N ASN A 565 -17.11 -14.92 9.48
CA ASN A 565 -16.42 -16.17 9.20
C ASN A 565 -15.21 -16.01 8.29
N TRP A 566 -14.29 -16.98 8.32
CA TRP A 566 -13.20 -17.16 7.38
C TRP A 566 -13.42 -18.41 6.56
N LEU A 567 -12.98 -18.39 5.32
CA LEU A 567 -13.26 -19.40 4.31
C LEU A 567 -11.98 -20.17 3.97
N GLU A 568 -12.02 -21.51 3.96
CA GLU A 568 -10.92 -22.30 3.44
C GLU A 568 -11.14 -22.55 1.94
N VAL A 569 -10.23 -22.03 1.14
CA VAL A 569 -10.28 -22.11 -0.32
C VAL A 569 -9.01 -22.76 -0.86
N TYR A 570 -9.12 -23.46 -1.98
CA TYR A 570 -7.98 -24.06 -2.65
C TYR A 570 -7.24 -23.00 -3.49
N ASP A 571 -5.99 -22.78 -3.13
CA ASP A 571 -5.05 -21.98 -3.91
C ASP A 571 -4.45 -22.87 -5.01
N LYS A 572 -4.95 -22.72 -6.23
CA LYS A 572 -4.53 -23.52 -7.38
C LYS A 572 -3.08 -23.27 -7.80
N PHE A 573 -2.57 -22.06 -7.53
CA PHE A 573 -1.22 -21.66 -7.88
C PHE A 573 -0.17 -22.29 -6.94
N ASN A 574 -0.47 -22.32 -5.63
CA ASN A 574 0.39 -22.91 -4.59
C ASN A 574 0.01 -24.33 -4.22
N GLN A 575 -1.02 -24.94 -4.86
CA GLN A 575 -1.50 -26.30 -4.63
C GLN A 575 -1.80 -26.60 -3.15
N LYS A 576 -2.32 -25.62 -2.41
CA LYS A 576 -2.64 -25.75 -0.99
C LYS A 576 -3.93 -25.06 -0.60
N TYR A 577 -4.51 -25.49 0.53
CA TYR A 577 -5.67 -24.81 1.10
C TYR A 577 -5.23 -23.66 1.99
N ARG A 578 -5.92 -22.51 1.86
CA ARG A 578 -5.64 -21.30 2.64
C ARG A 578 -6.91 -20.76 3.27
N TRP A 579 -6.76 -20.14 4.45
CA TRP A 579 -7.82 -19.39 5.07
C TRP A 579 -7.84 -17.98 4.49
N ILE A 580 -9.01 -17.58 3.99
CA ILE A 580 -9.22 -16.31 3.30
C ILE A 580 -10.36 -15.55 3.97
N PRO A 581 -10.31 -14.22 4.04
CA PRO A 581 -11.43 -13.41 4.50
C PRO A 581 -12.65 -13.57 3.58
N SER A 582 -13.83 -13.33 4.12
CA SER A 582 -15.09 -13.61 3.41
C SER A 582 -15.55 -12.48 2.48
N SER A 583 -15.10 -11.24 2.71
CA SER A 583 -15.62 -10.03 2.06
C SER A 583 -15.61 -10.08 0.55
N GLY A 584 -14.52 -10.57 -0.08
CA GLY A 584 -14.44 -10.69 -1.53
C GLY A 584 -15.46 -11.68 -2.11
N PHE A 585 -15.68 -12.82 -1.44
CA PHE A 585 -16.70 -13.79 -1.84
C PHE A 585 -18.12 -13.27 -1.62
N VAL A 586 -18.34 -12.52 -0.54
CA VAL A 586 -19.62 -11.87 -0.25
C VAL A 586 -19.93 -10.80 -1.30
N ALA A 587 -18.94 -9.97 -1.64
CA ALA A 587 -19.07 -8.99 -2.72
C ALA A 587 -19.40 -9.67 -4.07
N GLY A 588 -18.79 -10.82 -4.35
CA GLY A 588 -19.13 -11.64 -5.52
C GLY A 588 -20.59 -12.15 -5.49
N VAL A 589 -21.11 -12.51 -4.32
CA VAL A 589 -22.53 -12.87 -4.16
C VAL A 589 -23.44 -11.65 -4.38
N TYR A 590 -23.01 -10.45 -4.01
CA TYR A 590 -23.75 -9.23 -4.32
C TYR A 590 -23.82 -9.01 -5.84
N ALA A 591 -22.68 -9.09 -6.52
CA ALA A 591 -22.61 -8.99 -7.98
C ALA A 591 -23.48 -10.06 -8.68
N LYS A 592 -23.41 -11.31 -8.23
CA LYS A 592 -24.29 -12.39 -8.71
C LYS A 592 -25.76 -12.09 -8.49
N THR A 593 -26.12 -11.49 -7.35
CA THR A 593 -27.52 -11.15 -7.05
C THR A 593 -28.01 -10.05 -7.98
N ASP A 594 -27.17 -9.09 -8.31
CA ASP A 594 -27.48 -8.00 -9.23
C ASP A 594 -27.69 -8.51 -10.67
N ASP A 595 -26.86 -9.45 -11.11
CA ASP A 595 -26.95 -10.06 -12.43
C ASP A 595 -28.20 -10.96 -12.57
N VAL A 596 -28.46 -11.83 -11.59
CA VAL A 596 -29.58 -12.80 -11.65
C VAL A 596 -30.93 -12.13 -11.36
N ARG A 597 -30.93 -11.06 -10.57
CA ARG A 597 -32.13 -10.34 -10.13
C ARG A 597 -31.89 -8.84 -10.15
N ASP A 598 -31.77 -8.20 -8.99
CA ASP A 598 -31.57 -6.78 -8.80
C ASP A 598 -30.89 -6.49 -7.47
N PRO A 599 -30.26 -5.32 -7.29
CA PRO A 599 -29.57 -4.94 -6.06
C PRO A 599 -30.43 -4.91 -4.80
N TRP A 600 -31.75 -4.74 -4.94
CA TRP A 600 -32.69 -4.75 -3.82
C TRP A 600 -33.18 -6.13 -3.39
N TRP A 601 -32.67 -7.19 -4.01
CA TRP A 601 -32.87 -8.55 -3.52
C TRP A 601 -31.86 -8.89 -2.44
N ALA A 602 -32.30 -9.65 -1.41
CA ALA A 602 -31.41 -10.07 -0.34
C ALA A 602 -30.27 -10.95 -0.87
N PRO A 603 -28.99 -10.57 -0.66
CA PRO A 603 -27.84 -11.41 -1.02
C PRO A 603 -27.58 -12.46 0.07
N ALA A 604 -28.63 -13.16 0.50
CA ALA A 604 -28.61 -14.16 1.56
C ALA A 604 -29.55 -15.33 1.23
N GLY A 605 -29.35 -16.44 1.89
CA GLY A 605 -30.22 -17.65 1.80
C GLY A 605 -29.82 -18.60 0.67
N LEU A 606 -30.49 -19.75 0.65
CA LEU A 606 -30.15 -20.90 -0.23
C LEU A 606 -30.30 -20.62 -1.72
N ASN A 607 -31.19 -19.71 -2.11
CA ASN A 607 -31.48 -19.46 -3.51
C ASN A 607 -30.36 -18.70 -4.26
N ARG A 608 -29.59 -17.84 -3.59
CA ARG A 608 -28.64 -16.94 -4.25
C ARG A 608 -27.27 -16.88 -3.59
N ALA A 609 -27.19 -17.15 -2.29
CA ALA A 609 -26.00 -16.87 -1.48
C ALA A 609 -25.20 -18.12 -1.10
N ILE A 610 -25.22 -19.15 -1.96
CA ILE A 610 -24.35 -20.31 -1.81
C ILE A 610 -22.96 -19.92 -2.29
N LEU A 611 -21.97 -20.10 -1.41
CA LEU A 611 -20.56 -19.87 -1.69
C LEU A 611 -19.98 -21.11 -2.39
N THR A 612 -19.70 -20.95 -3.67
CA THR A 612 -19.03 -21.97 -4.48
C THR A 612 -17.51 -21.90 -4.25
N SER A 613 -16.79 -23.00 -4.48
CA SER A 613 -15.32 -23.08 -4.35
C SER A 613 -14.78 -22.92 -2.92
N VAL A 614 -15.63 -22.92 -1.91
CA VAL A 614 -15.22 -22.94 -0.50
C VAL A 614 -15.22 -24.37 0.01
N ARG A 615 -14.10 -24.86 0.52
CA ARG A 615 -13.98 -26.23 1.05
C ARG A 615 -14.68 -26.37 2.40
N ARG A 616 -14.38 -25.47 3.33
CA ARG A 616 -14.99 -25.42 4.66
C ARG A 616 -14.96 -24.00 5.25
N LEU A 617 -15.74 -23.80 6.28
CA LEU A 617 -15.73 -22.60 7.11
C LEU A 617 -14.76 -22.76 8.28
N ALA A 618 -14.21 -21.68 8.79
CA ALA A 618 -13.36 -21.68 10.00
C ALA A 618 -14.13 -22.23 11.21
N TRP A 619 -15.39 -21.89 11.31
CA TRP A 619 -16.33 -22.46 12.27
C TRP A 619 -17.76 -22.49 11.70
N ASN A 620 -18.62 -23.30 12.26
CA ASN A 620 -20.02 -23.37 11.84
C ASN A 620 -20.93 -22.99 13.01
N PRO A 621 -21.48 -21.74 13.04
CA PRO A 621 -22.26 -21.26 14.14
C PRO A 621 -23.58 -22.02 14.31
N LYS A 622 -23.84 -22.58 15.50
CA LYS A 622 -25.12 -23.16 15.90
C LYS A 622 -26.17 -22.08 16.05
N LEU A 623 -27.46 -22.45 16.18
CA LEU A 623 -28.57 -21.53 16.24
C LEU A 623 -28.36 -20.41 17.29
N GLY A 624 -28.06 -20.75 18.55
CA GLY A 624 -27.86 -19.75 19.59
C GLY A 624 -26.67 -18.79 19.33
N TYR A 625 -25.60 -19.29 18.68
CA TYR A 625 -24.48 -18.42 18.28
C TYR A 625 -24.86 -17.50 17.10
N ARG A 626 -25.67 -18.00 16.17
CA ARG A 626 -26.22 -17.14 15.08
C ARG A 626 -27.10 -16.02 15.63
N ASP A 627 -27.91 -16.30 16.67
CA ASP A 627 -28.73 -15.30 17.32
C ASP A 627 -27.87 -14.21 17.97
N ILE A 628 -26.77 -14.58 18.65
CA ILE A 628 -25.81 -13.63 19.24
C ILE A 628 -25.19 -12.75 18.15
N LEU A 629 -24.68 -13.35 17.05
CA LEU A 629 -24.07 -12.62 15.95
C LEU A 629 -25.08 -11.66 15.30
N TYR A 630 -26.25 -12.19 14.95
CA TYR A 630 -27.26 -11.44 14.21
C TYR A 630 -27.86 -10.31 15.05
N ALA A 631 -28.00 -10.49 16.38
CA ALA A 631 -28.40 -9.42 17.29
C ALA A 631 -27.43 -8.24 17.27
N ASN A 632 -26.13 -8.49 17.10
CA ASN A 632 -25.08 -7.48 17.09
C ASN A 632 -24.69 -7.00 15.67
N GLY A 633 -25.51 -7.27 14.63
CA GLY A 633 -25.27 -6.80 13.28
C GLY A 633 -24.16 -7.54 12.54
N ILE A 634 -23.75 -8.73 13.02
CA ILE A 634 -22.78 -9.60 12.36
C ILE A 634 -23.53 -10.67 11.56
N ASN A 635 -23.32 -10.73 10.28
CA ASN A 635 -23.99 -11.68 9.39
C ASN A 635 -23.28 -13.05 9.46
N PRO A 636 -23.97 -14.11 9.90
CA PRO A 636 -23.37 -15.43 9.96
C PRO A 636 -23.24 -16.06 8.57
N ILE A 637 -22.15 -16.79 8.34
CA ILE A 637 -21.98 -17.71 7.21
C ILE A 637 -22.01 -19.11 7.80
N VAL A 638 -22.87 -19.99 7.28
CA VAL A 638 -23.15 -21.30 7.83
C VAL A 638 -23.04 -22.41 6.81
N THR A 639 -22.78 -23.62 7.26
CA THR A 639 -22.87 -24.83 6.46
C THR A 639 -24.12 -25.60 6.80
N PHE A 640 -25.00 -25.81 5.83
CA PHE A 640 -26.15 -26.71 5.96
C PHE A 640 -25.84 -28.05 5.29
N PRO A 641 -26.15 -29.18 5.96
CA PRO A 641 -26.00 -30.51 5.36
C PRO A 641 -26.81 -30.63 4.05
N GLY A 642 -26.15 -31.04 2.99
CA GLY A 642 -26.76 -31.19 1.67
C GLY A 642 -26.86 -29.91 0.84
N GLU A 643 -26.79 -28.73 1.42
CA GLU A 643 -26.99 -27.44 0.72
C GLU A 643 -25.71 -26.63 0.50
N GLY A 644 -24.67 -26.90 1.29
CA GLY A 644 -23.39 -26.21 1.19
C GLY A 644 -23.17 -25.07 2.16
N LYS A 645 -22.27 -24.14 1.83
CA LYS A 645 -21.91 -22.97 2.64
C LYS A 645 -22.71 -21.79 2.14
N VAL A 646 -23.41 -21.09 3.05
CA VAL A 646 -24.42 -20.10 2.71
C VAL A 646 -24.27 -18.88 3.60
N ILE A 647 -24.41 -17.69 3.01
CA ILE A 647 -24.58 -16.45 3.75
C ILE A 647 -25.98 -16.47 4.36
N TRP A 648 -26.09 -16.41 5.69
CA TRP A 648 -27.34 -16.57 6.43
C TRP A 648 -27.77 -15.33 7.18
N GLY A 649 -27.43 -14.15 6.64
CA GLY A 649 -27.79 -12.85 7.21
C GLY A 649 -27.58 -11.73 6.20
N GLN A 650 -28.30 -10.64 6.40
CA GLN A 650 -28.24 -9.44 5.57
C GLN A 650 -28.41 -8.14 6.38
N LYS A 651 -27.93 -8.11 7.60
CA LYS A 651 -27.94 -6.88 8.41
C LYS A 651 -26.81 -5.95 8.00
N THR A 652 -27.11 -4.66 8.02
CA THR A 652 -26.09 -3.60 8.06
C THR A 652 -25.56 -3.46 9.51
N MET A 653 -24.55 -2.67 9.70
CA MET A 653 -23.99 -2.37 11.03
C MET A 653 -24.87 -1.38 11.85
N LEU A 654 -26.01 -0.97 11.33
CA LEU A 654 -26.91 -0.04 11.99
C LEU A 654 -27.59 -0.70 13.21
N SER A 655 -27.32 -0.17 14.40
CA SER A 655 -27.89 -0.67 15.65
C SER A 655 -29.34 -0.27 15.86
N LYS A 656 -29.76 0.87 15.30
CA LYS A 656 -31.13 1.38 15.41
C LYS A 656 -32.06 0.56 14.54
N GLU A 657 -33.24 0.21 15.06
CA GLU A 657 -34.31 -0.38 14.24
C GLU A 657 -34.78 0.62 13.17
N SER A 658 -34.51 0.31 11.93
CA SER A 658 -34.83 1.12 10.76
C SER A 658 -35.01 0.23 9.55
N ALA A 659 -35.58 0.74 8.47
CA ALA A 659 -35.57 0.05 7.19
C ALA A 659 -34.13 -0.17 6.68
N PHE A 660 -33.23 0.75 6.98
CA PHE A 660 -31.82 0.70 6.58
C PHE A 660 -30.95 -0.28 7.36
N ASN A 661 -31.48 -0.98 8.34
CA ASN A 661 -30.75 -2.03 9.02
C ASN A 661 -30.67 -3.35 8.22
N ARG A 662 -31.10 -3.31 6.95
CA ARG A 662 -31.01 -4.42 5.99
C ARG A 662 -30.25 -4.01 4.74
N VAL A 663 -29.32 -4.87 4.30
CA VAL A 663 -28.46 -4.66 3.14
C VAL A 663 -29.28 -4.43 1.88
N ASN A 664 -30.31 -5.23 1.63
CA ASN A 664 -31.15 -5.09 0.45
C ASN A 664 -31.84 -3.72 0.37
N VAL A 665 -32.28 -3.16 1.48
CA VAL A 665 -32.91 -1.83 1.51
C VAL A 665 -31.86 -0.72 1.31
N ARG A 666 -30.70 -0.82 1.99
CA ARG A 666 -29.64 0.16 1.79
C ARG A 666 -29.19 0.18 0.31
N ARG A 667 -28.96 -0.98 -0.28
CA ARG A 667 -28.58 -1.08 -1.70
C ARG A 667 -29.66 -0.57 -2.66
N LEU A 668 -30.94 -0.80 -2.34
CA LEU A 668 -32.04 -0.19 -3.09
C LEU A 668 -31.88 1.34 -3.12
N PHE A 669 -31.70 1.97 -1.95
CA PHE A 669 -31.59 3.43 -1.87
C PHE A 669 -30.35 3.94 -2.58
N LEU A 670 -29.19 3.28 -2.43
CA LEU A 670 -27.97 3.67 -3.16
C LEU A 670 -28.19 3.72 -4.67
N VAL A 671 -28.86 2.71 -5.23
CA VAL A 671 -29.18 2.67 -6.67
C VAL A 671 -30.18 3.75 -7.06
N LEU A 672 -31.24 3.96 -6.25
CA LEU A 672 -32.24 4.97 -6.54
C LEU A 672 -31.68 6.38 -6.46
N GLU A 673 -30.94 6.68 -5.39
CA GLU A 673 -30.30 7.97 -5.15
C GLU A 673 -29.33 8.30 -6.29
N LYS A 674 -28.46 7.35 -6.65
CA LYS A 674 -27.49 7.53 -7.73
C LYS A 674 -28.15 7.71 -9.10
N ALA A 675 -29.09 6.84 -9.45
CA ALA A 675 -29.78 6.92 -10.75
C ALA A 675 -30.56 8.22 -10.91
N ILE A 676 -31.28 8.64 -9.86
CA ILE A 676 -32.07 9.87 -9.89
C ILE A 676 -31.16 11.11 -9.87
N SER A 677 -30.10 11.14 -9.06
CA SER A 677 -29.18 12.26 -9.02
C SER A 677 -28.47 12.47 -10.35
N THR A 678 -27.97 11.41 -10.99
CA THR A 678 -27.34 11.49 -12.32
C THR A 678 -28.30 12.07 -13.37
N ALA A 679 -29.57 11.64 -13.35
CA ALA A 679 -30.57 12.18 -14.26
C ALA A 679 -31.03 13.60 -13.91
N ALA A 680 -31.02 13.96 -12.61
CA ALA A 680 -31.38 15.29 -12.13
C ALA A 680 -30.36 16.39 -12.50
N VAL A 681 -29.12 16.05 -12.78
CA VAL A 681 -28.09 17.02 -13.24
C VAL A 681 -28.52 17.77 -14.48
N TYR A 682 -29.28 17.14 -15.38
CA TYR A 682 -29.79 17.79 -16.60
C TYR A 682 -30.85 18.87 -16.35
N PHE A 683 -31.34 18.99 -15.11
CA PHE A 683 -32.31 20.03 -14.72
C PHE A 683 -31.62 21.20 -13.97
N LEU A 684 -30.32 21.14 -13.77
CA LEU A 684 -29.57 22.27 -13.25
C LEU A 684 -29.55 23.41 -14.26
N PHE A 685 -29.70 24.63 -13.74
CA PHE A 685 -29.77 25.87 -14.53
C PHE A 685 -31.04 26.03 -15.38
N GLU A 686 -31.98 25.07 -15.35
CA GLU A 686 -33.31 25.27 -15.96
C GLU A 686 -34.19 26.21 -15.11
N PRO A 687 -35.14 26.94 -15.71
CA PRO A 687 -36.07 27.79 -14.97
C PRO A 687 -36.83 27.00 -13.91
N ASN A 688 -36.94 27.51 -12.69
CA ASN A 688 -37.69 26.87 -11.60
C ASN A 688 -39.17 27.18 -11.69
N ASP A 689 -39.84 26.66 -12.71
CA ASP A 689 -41.27 26.82 -12.96
C ASP A 689 -42.04 25.47 -12.82
N ALA A 690 -43.35 25.56 -12.99
CA ALA A 690 -44.20 24.36 -12.92
C ALA A 690 -43.92 23.36 -14.05
N ALA A 691 -43.44 23.81 -15.22
CA ALA A 691 -43.11 22.94 -16.35
C ALA A 691 -41.88 22.07 -16.03
N THR A 692 -40.79 22.69 -15.57
CA THR A 692 -39.55 22.00 -15.17
C THR A 692 -39.81 21.01 -14.02
N ARG A 693 -40.60 21.40 -13.01
CA ARG A 693 -40.99 20.52 -11.91
C ARG A 693 -41.79 19.30 -12.38
N ASN A 694 -42.71 19.49 -13.31
CA ASN A 694 -43.48 18.40 -13.91
C ASN A 694 -42.62 17.48 -14.78
N LEU A 695 -41.65 18.02 -15.52
CA LEU A 695 -40.71 17.23 -16.31
C LEU A 695 -39.87 16.33 -15.38
N LEU A 696 -39.35 16.86 -14.28
CA LEU A 696 -38.61 16.08 -13.29
C LEU A 696 -39.47 14.95 -12.69
N VAL A 697 -40.71 15.23 -12.31
CA VAL A 697 -41.66 14.23 -11.80
C VAL A 697 -41.97 13.17 -12.86
N ASN A 698 -42.14 13.58 -14.11
CA ASN A 698 -42.44 12.67 -15.24
C ASN A 698 -41.22 11.79 -15.58
N MET A 699 -40.00 12.23 -15.32
CA MET A 699 -38.79 11.42 -15.44
C MET A 699 -38.68 10.38 -14.31
N ILE A 700 -38.93 10.77 -13.04
CA ILE A 700 -38.78 9.91 -11.87
C ILE A 700 -39.88 8.83 -11.80
N ASN A 701 -41.12 9.18 -12.09
CA ASN A 701 -42.28 8.28 -11.92
C ASN A 701 -42.20 6.96 -12.72
N PRO A 702 -41.81 6.94 -14.02
CA PRO A 702 -41.63 5.70 -14.79
C PRO A 702 -40.57 4.79 -14.19
N PHE A 703 -39.42 5.37 -13.77
CA PHE A 703 -38.36 4.63 -13.15
C PHE A 703 -38.81 3.95 -11.85
N LEU A 704 -39.45 4.69 -10.95
CA LEU A 704 -39.96 4.10 -9.71
C LEU A 704 -41.09 3.07 -9.94
N ARG A 705 -41.87 3.21 -11.01
CA ARG A 705 -42.85 2.19 -11.43
C ARG A 705 -42.16 0.90 -11.89
N ASP A 706 -41.06 1.02 -12.63
CA ASP A 706 -40.27 -0.14 -13.05
C ASP A 706 -39.69 -0.85 -11.82
N VAL A 707 -39.06 -0.12 -10.89
CA VAL A 707 -38.56 -0.68 -9.61
C VAL A 707 -39.70 -1.34 -8.81
N LYS A 708 -40.90 -0.76 -8.81
CA LYS A 708 -42.08 -1.36 -8.17
C LYS A 708 -42.49 -2.66 -8.87
N SER A 709 -42.49 -2.70 -10.19
CA SER A 709 -42.84 -3.89 -10.97
C SER A 709 -41.85 -5.03 -10.74
N ARG A 710 -40.56 -4.69 -10.51
CA ARG A 710 -39.45 -5.60 -10.18
C ARG A 710 -39.34 -5.90 -8.69
N ARG A 711 -40.39 -5.56 -7.89
CA ARG A 711 -40.50 -5.84 -6.45
C ARG A 711 -39.47 -5.15 -5.55
N GLY A 712 -38.90 -4.02 -5.96
CA GLY A 712 -37.98 -3.22 -5.13
C GLY A 712 -38.72 -2.43 -4.06
N ILE A 713 -39.89 -1.93 -4.38
CA ILE A 713 -40.70 -1.11 -3.50
C ILE A 713 -42.20 -1.55 -3.53
N TYR A 714 -42.84 -1.39 -2.38
CA TYR A 714 -44.30 -1.60 -2.32
C TYR A 714 -45.08 -0.44 -2.94
N ASP A 715 -44.68 0.78 -2.63
CA ASP A 715 -45.30 2.00 -3.09
C ASP A 715 -44.35 3.19 -3.02
N PHE A 716 -44.68 4.24 -3.80
CA PHE A 716 -43.93 5.47 -3.80
C PHE A 716 -44.83 6.68 -4.05
N LYS A 717 -44.35 7.86 -3.68
CA LYS A 717 -44.97 9.15 -4.00
C LYS A 717 -43.85 10.17 -4.25
N VAL A 718 -43.94 10.87 -5.38
CA VAL A 718 -43.09 11.98 -5.73
C VAL A 718 -43.89 13.28 -5.56
N VAL A 719 -43.32 14.24 -4.85
CA VAL A 719 -43.91 15.56 -4.61
C VAL A 719 -42.91 16.61 -5.03
N CYS A 720 -43.18 17.32 -6.07
CA CYS A 720 -42.41 18.42 -6.60
C CYS A 720 -43.34 19.50 -7.12
N ASP A 721 -44.08 20.13 -6.22
CA ASP A 721 -45.10 21.11 -6.50
C ASP A 721 -44.93 22.38 -5.64
N GLU A 722 -45.92 23.24 -5.62
CA GLU A 722 -45.87 24.50 -4.87
C GLU A 722 -45.84 24.29 -3.35
N THR A 723 -46.28 23.13 -2.86
CA THR A 723 -46.29 22.84 -1.42
C THR A 723 -44.85 22.68 -0.83
N ASN A 724 -43.93 22.14 -1.62
CA ASN A 724 -42.53 22.02 -1.22
C ASN A 724 -41.60 23.02 -1.92
N ASN A 725 -42.06 23.72 -2.97
CA ASN A 725 -41.31 24.82 -3.62
C ASN A 725 -42.01 26.17 -3.37
N THR A 726 -41.89 26.66 -2.16
CA THR A 726 -42.42 27.95 -1.76
C THR A 726 -41.72 29.11 -2.48
N PRO A 727 -42.36 30.30 -2.67
CA PRO A 727 -41.70 31.45 -3.29
C PRO A 727 -40.34 31.78 -2.69
N ALA A 728 -40.18 31.67 -1.36
CA ALA A 728 -38.91 31.93 -0.67
C ALA A 728 -37.80 30.90 -1.04
N ARG A 729 -38.13 29.68 -1.44
CA ARG A 729 -37.16 28.70 -1.95
C ARG A 729 -36.82 28.98 -3.41
N VAL A 730 -37.80 29.33 -4.20
CA VAL A 730 -37.59 29.73 -5.60
C VAL A 730 -36.69 30.97 -5.67
N ASP A 731 -36.90 31.95 -4.79
CA ASP A 731 -36.05 33.16 -4.68
C ASP A 731 -34.58 32.83 -4.26
N ARG A 732 -34.35 31.70 -3.60
CA ARG A 732 -32.99 31.18 -3.29
C ARG A 732 -32.44 30.26 -4.37
N ASN A 733 -33.10 30.16 -5.52
CA ASN A 733 -32.72 29.24 -6.62
C ASN A 733 -32.74 27.75 -6.22
N GLU A 734 -33.58 27.36 -5.25
CA GLU A 734 -33.71 25.96 -4.78
C GLU A 734 -34.94 25.29 -5.44
N LEU A 735 -34.74 24.10 -6.00
CA LEU A 735 -35.81 23.20 -6.42
C LEU A 735 -35.84 21.97 -5.51
N TRP A 736 -36.96 21.77 -4.83
CA TRP A 736 -37.14 20.67 -3.88
C TRP A 736 -38.08 19.60 -4.44
N CYS A 737 -37.57 18.37 -4.54
CA CYS A 737 -38.36 17.20 -4.93
C CYS A 737 -38.30 16.17 -3.78
N ASN A 738 -39.46 15.88 -3.18
CA ASN A 738 -39.55 14.89 -2.11
C ASN A 738 -40.01 13.55 -2.68
N ILE A 739 -39.19 12.52 -2.50
CA ILE A 739 -39.46 11.16 -2.96
C ILE A 739 -39.71 10.27 -1.74
N PHE A 740 -41.00 9.86 -1.56
CA PHE A 740 -41.39 8.96 -0.47
C PHE A 740 -41.41 7.53 -0.98
N ILE A 741 -40.70 6.62 -0.35
CA ILE A 741 -40.53 5.23 -0.77
C ILE A 741 -40.90 4.27 0.36
N LYS A 742 -41.69 3.25 0.04
CA LYS A 742 -41.96 2.11 0.93
C LYS A 742 -41.16 0.91 0.42
N PRO A 743 -39.96 0.60 0.98
CA PRO A 743 -39.12 -0.49 0.49
C PRO A 743 -39.75 -1.85 0.76
N THR A 744 -39.51 -2.81 -0.10
CA THR A 744 -39.92 -4.20 0.09
C THR A 744 -39.07 -4.84 1.18
N ARG A 745 -39.72 -5.51 2.14
CA ARG A 745 -39.06 -6.27 3.20
C ARG A 745 -38.95 -7.74 2.82
N THR A 746 -37.89 -8.39 3.22
CA THR A 746 -37.68 -9.83 3.04
C THR A 746 -38.28 -10.61 4.22
N ALA A 747 -38.81 -11.79 3.96
CA ALA A 747 -39.24 -12.71 5.00
C ALA A 747 -38.01 -13.40 5.59
N GLU A 748 -37.66 -13.07 6.82
CA GLU A 748 -36.57 -13.70 7.59
C GLU A 748 -37.07 -14.74 8.59
N PHE A 749 -38.34 -14.60 9.02
CA PHE A 749 -39.02 -15.53 9.93
C PHE A 749 -40.27 -16.05 9.28
N ILE A 750 -40.42 -17.35 9.21
CA ILE A 750 -41.61 -18.06 8.73
C ILE A 750 -42.14 -18.88 9.88
N VAL A 751 -43.34 -18.56 10.30
CA VAL A 751 -44.06 -19.35 11.35
C VAL A 751 -45.06 -20.25 10.64
N LEU A 752 -44.91 -21.54 10.83
CA LEU A 752 -45.84 -22.56 10.33
C LEU A 752 -46.60 -23.15 11.50
N ASN A 753 -47.90 -22.87 11.58
CA ASN A 753 -48.77 -23.42 12.61
C ASN A 753 -49.45 -24.68 12.05
N PHE A 754 -49.12 -25.83 12.59
CA PHE A 754 -49.83 -27.08 12.29
C PHE A 754 -50.88 -27.31 13.36
N VAL A 755 -52.15 -27.27 12.97
CA VAL A 755 -53.27 -27.50 13.89
C VAL A 755 -53.83 -28.88 13.64
N ALA A 756 -53.70 -29.76 14.64
CA ALA A 756 -54.35 -31.07 14.60
C ALA A 756 -55.78 -30.92 15.08
N THR A 757 -56.74 -31.22 14.21
CA THR A 757 -58.21 -31.15 14.55
C THR A 757 -58.72 -32.55 14.76
N ALA A 758 -59.78 -32.69 15.61
CA ALA A 758 -60.53 -33.95 15.78
C ALA A 758 -61.24 -34.33 14.50
N THR A 759 -61.47 -35.65 14.29
CA THR A 759 -62.01 -36.20 13.05
C THR A 759 -63.42 -35.67 12.63
N GLY A 760 -64.13 -34.98 13.50
CA GLY A 760 -65.46 -34.37 13.22
C GLY A 760 -65.49 -32.85 13.19
N ALA A 761 -64.33 -32.15 13.42
CA ALA A 761 -64.35 -30.67 13.45
C ALA A 761 -64.27 -30.10 12.02
N SER A 762 -65.03 -29.06 11.73
CA SER A 762 -64.93 -28.35 10.49
C SER A 762 -63.66 -27.50 10.44
N PHE A 763 -62.95 -27.42 9.29
CA PHE A 763 -61.78 -26.58 9.15
C PHE A 763 -62.03 -25.10 9.36
N GLU A 764 -63.27 -24.62 9.14
CA GLU A 764 -63.67 -23.24 9.40
C GLU A 764 -63.69 -22.90 10.89
N GLU A 765 -64.21 -23.82 11.76
CA GLU A 765 -64.18 -23.68 13.23
C GLU A 765 -62.74 -23.75 13.74
N ALA A 766 -61.90 -24.64 13.22
CA ALA A 766 -60.50 -24.75 13.61
C ALA A 766 -59.69 -23.49 13.19
N ALA A 767 -59.96 -22.90 12.04
CA ALA A 767 -59.34 -21.67 11.60
C ALA A 767 -59.77 -20.42 12.38
N ALA A 768 -60.97 -20.40 12.94
CA ALA A 768 -61.44 -19.32 13.81
C ALA A 768 -60.90 -19.37 15.23
N ALA A 769 -60.34 -20.54 15.65
CA ALA A 769 -59.80 -20.75 16.97
C ALA A 769 -58.28 -20.53 17.11
N VAL A 770 -57.58 -20.23 15.98
CA VAL A 770 -56.18 -19.89 15.88
C VAL A 770 -56.02 -18.41 15.57
#